data_79fe62893bd1bf39c4756b9ae23cab2d
#
_entry.id   79fe62893bd1bf39c4756b9ae23cab2d
#
_cell.length_a   1.000
_cell.length_b   1.000
_cell.length_c   1.000
_cell.angle_alpha   90.00
_cell.angle_beta   90.00
_cell.angle_gamma   90.00
#
_symmetry.space_group_name_H-M   'P 1'
#
loop_
_entity.id
_entity.type
_entity.pdbx_description
1 polymer ?
#
loop_
_entity_poly.entity_id
_entity_poly.type
_entity_poly.pdbx_seq_one_letter_code
_entity_poly.pdbx_strand_id
1 'polypeptide(L)'
;MDDKIFDKIEDVDLKKKMEDSYIDYAMSVIAARALPDVRDGLKPVQRRVLYSMIELNNGPDKPHRKSARIVGDTMGKYHPHGDSSIYGALVNMAQDWSTRYPLVDGHGNFGSMDGDGAAAMRYTEARLSKISMELLADINKNTVDFVPNFDDTEKEPVVLPSRYPNLLVNGTTGIAVGMATNIPPHNLREITNAVVKIIDNQVDESRETDMDELLQIVKAPDFPTGGVILGTKGAEEAYRTGRGKVRVRAVTEIETMDNGKSRIIVTELPYMVNKANLILKIAELVKLKKVDGITDLRDETNREGMRIVIELRKDANANVILNQLYKHTQLQDSFGVIMLALVNNQPKVMNIKDMLTYYLDHQKDVVTRRTKYDLDKAEERDHILQGLLIALDHIDEVIQIIRSSQTTQIAKERLIERFSLSEVQAQAIVDMRLRALTGLEREKLENEHRELLKKIAELKAILADEKLLLGVIKSEMLITAEKYGDDRRSKIGYDVYDINMEDLIPRDNTVIAMTSLGYIKRMTVDNFKSQNRGGKGIKGMQTIEEDYIEDLLMTTTHHYLMFFTNYGRVYRLKAYEIPEAGRTARGIAIVNILQLNPGEKISAMIPIKDYEDDKNLFMVTKRGIVKKTSIMEFSNVRKNGLAAINLRDDDELIEVKATSRETDIFLVTKHGMCIRFKETDVRPTGRASMGVIGMNLSDRDEIVGMQLDHQGDSLLIVSENGMGKRTYLEEFTVQKRGGKGLKCYKITEKTGNVVGVKAVNDDHEIMMITTEGIIIQLRMEDISTLGRITSGVKMINLDDNVKVAKIAKVREKISNGEEEFENIDDAMEEIPEEEKYPVSEDYDDDREENL
;
A
#
# COMPACT_ATOMS: atom_id res chain seq x y z
N MET A 1 18.52 -59.99 47.81
CA MET A 1 17.37 -59.47 47.10
C MET A 1 17.95 -58.59 46.06
N ASP A 2 18.06 -59.12 44.83
CA ASP A 2 18.56 -58.38 43.68
C ASP A 2 17.40 -57.54 43.19
N ASP A 3 17.45 -56.26 43.49
CA ASP A 3 16.61 -55.27 42.82
C ASP A 3 17.08 -55.17 41.35
N LYS A 4 16.45 -55.93 40.47
CA LYS A 4 16.58 -55.73 39.04
C LYS A 4 15.90 -54.44 38.68
N ILE A 5 16.65 -53.39 38.62
CA ILE A 5 16.22 -52.16 37.93
C ILE A 5 16.10 -52.53 36.43
N PHE A 6 14.91 -52.78 35.95
CA PHE A 6 14.65 -52.98 34.54
C PHE A 6 14.61 -51.57 33.89
N ASP A 7 15.77 -51.09 33.44
CA ASP A 7 15.80 -49.99 32.50
C ASP A 7 15.19 -50.50 31.20
N LYS A 8 14.00 -50.02 30.89
CA LYS A 8 13.35 -50.27 29.62
C LYS A 8 14.02 -49.34 28.59
N ILE A 9 15.01 -49.85 27.85
CA ILE A 9 15.61 -49.12 26.75
C ILE A 9 14.65 -49.23 25.58
N GLU A 10 14.10 -48.10 25.15
CA GLU A 10 13.31 -47.97 23.92
C GLU A 10 14.14 -47.30 22.85
N ASP A 11 14.25 -47.95 21.68
CA ASP A 11 14.87 -47.33 20.49
C ASP A 11 13.92 -46.27 19.96
N VAL A 12 14.37 -45.03 19.98
CA VAL A 12 13.59 -43.89 19.49
C VAL A 12 14.30 -43.30 18.32
N ASP A 13 13.60 -43.17 17.17
CA ASP A 13 14.06 -42.37 16.03
C ASP A 13 14.09 -40.91 16.44
N LEU A 14 15.29 -40.38 16.67
CA LEU A 14 15.52 -39.02 17.11
C LEU A 14 14.87 -38.01 16.15
N LYS A 15 14.96 -38.24 14.84
CA LYS A 15 14.39 -37.37 13.82
C LYS A 15 12.88 -37.29 13.96
N LYS A 16 12.21 -38.43 14.01
CA LYS A 16 10.74 -38.52 14.17
C LYS A 16 10.30 -37.90 15.48
N LYS A 17 11.00 -38.20 16.58
CA LYS A 17 10.67 -37.65 17.90
C LYS A 17 10.81 -36.11 17.95
N MET A 18 11.84 -35.57 17.27
CA MET A 18 12.02 -34.12 17.14
C MET A 18 10.94 -33.49 16.24
N GLU A 19 10.60 -34.10 15.12
CA GLU A 19 9.53 -33.63 14.23
C GLU A 19 8.19 -33.59 14.99
N ASP A 20 7.80 -34.67 15.65
CA ASP A 20 6.56 -34.74 16.44
C ASP A 20 6.54 -33.67 17.55
N SER A 21 7.63 -33.56 18.34
CA SER A 21 7.73 -32.60 19.44
C SER A 21 7.73 -31.15 18.93
N TYR A 22 8.31 -30.87 17.77
CA TYR A 22 8.29 -29.54 17.16
C TYR A 22 6.91 -29.18 16.64
N ILE A 23 6.18 -30.13 16.05
CA ILE A 23 4.80 -29.93 15.61
C ILE A 23 3.90 -29.65 16.82
N ASP A 24 4.01 -30.42 17.90
CA ASP A 24 3.23 -30.20 19.12
C ASP A 24 3.51 -28.81 19.72
N TYR A 25 4.80 -28.43 19.78
CA TYR A 25 5.18 -27.09 20.24
C TYR A 25 4.63 -26.00 19.32
N ALA A 26 4.74 -26.15 18.00
CA ALA A 26 4.22 -25.19 17.04
C ALA A 26 2.70 -25.04 17.16
N MET A 27 1.97 -26.14 17.27
CA MET A 27 0.51 -26.15 17.48
C MET A 27 0.13 -25.44 18.78
N SER A 28 0.83 -25.70 19.88
CA SER A 28 0.61 -25.04 21.16
C SER A 28 0.86 -23.52 21.07
N VAL A 29 1.94 -23.08 20.40
CA VAL A 29 2.25 -21.66 20.23
C VAL A 29 1.21 -20.97 19.34
N ILE A 30 0.74 -21.62 18.28
CA ILE A 30 -0.27 -21.08 17.37
C ILE A 30 -1.61 -20.96 18.07
N ALA A 31 -2.13 -22.06 18.64
CA ALA A 31 -3.49 -22.11 19.17
C ALA A 31 -3.65 -21.51 20.57
N ALA A 32 -2.61 -21.60 21.43
CA ALA A 32 -2.76 -21.29 22.85
C ALA A 32 -1.83 -20.18 23.37
N ARG A 33 -1.13 -19.43 22.49
CA ARG A 33 -0.18 -18.40 22.96
C ARG A 33 -0.15 -17.11 22.16
N ALA A 34 0.19 -17.18 20.84
CA ALA A 34 0.61 -16.03 20.06
C ALA A 34 -0.52 -15.36 19.29
N LEU A 35 -1.52 -16.12 18.84
CA LEU A 35 -2.58 -15.63 17.97
C LEU A 35 -3.86 -15.29 18.75
N PRO A 36 -4.61 -14.25 18.34
CA PRO A 36 -5.89 -13.89 18.91
C PRO A 36 -7.01 -14.76 18.32
N ASP A 37 -8.10 -14.95 19.06
CA ASP A 37 -9.36 -15.47 18.52
C ASP A 37 -10.10 -14.35 17.77
N VAL A 38 -10.70 -14.67 16.62
CA VAL A 38 -11.39 -13.68 15.77
C VAL A 38 -12.60 -13.05 16.47
N ARG A 39 -13.24 -13.79 17.39
CA ARG A 39 -14.49 -13.42 18.07
C ARG A 39 -14.29 -12.33 19.12
N ASP A 40 -13.28 -12.45 19.97
CA ASP A 40 -13.01 -11.49 21.06
C ASP A 40 -11.70 -10.70 20.91
N GLY A 41 -10.88 -11.06 19.91
CA GLY A 41 -9.62 -10.36 19.61
C GLY A 41 -8.52 -10.51 20.66
N LEU A 42 -8.65 -11.45 21.57
CA LEU A 42 -7.75 -11.62 22.69
C LEU A 42 -6.85 -12.85 22.54
N LYS A 43 -5.62 -12.70 22.98
CA LYS A 43 -4.73 -13.84 23.22
C LYS A 43 -5.16 -14.54 24.52
N PRO A 44 -4.85 -15.83 24.69
CA PRO A 44 -5.23 -16.57 25.91
C PRO A 44 -4.81 -15.87 27.22
N VAL A 45 -3.58 -15.35 27.29
CA VAL A 45 -3.12 -14.66 28.50
C VAL A 45 -3.94 -13.39 28.81
N GLN A 46 -4.30 -12.61 27.79
CA GLN A 46 -5.11 -11.40 27.97
C GLN A 46 -6.52 -11.74 28.45
N ARG A 47 -7.14 -12.74 27.84
CA ARG A 47 -8.48 -13.23 28.23
C ARG A 47 -8.48 -13.71 29.68
N ARG A 48 -7.48 -14.49 30.09
CA ARG A 48 -7.34 -15.01 31.45
C ARG A 48 -7.11 -13.91 32.49
N VAL A 49 -6.32 -12.87 32.13
CA VAL A 49 -6.14 -11.70 33.02
C VAL A 49 -7.45 -10.96 33.23
N LEU A 50 -8.19 -10.65 32.16
CA LEU A 50 -9.48 -9.95 32.28
C LEU A 50 -10.52 -10.78 33.04
N TYR A 51 -10.56 -12.09 32.80
CA TYR A 51 -11.46 -12.99 33.51
C TYR A 51 -11.10 -13.11 35.00
N SER A 52 -9.81 -13.26 35.35
CA SER A 52 -9.36 -13.24 36.75
C SER A 52 -9.75 -11.93 37.44
N MET A 53 -9.66 -10.77 36.74
CA MET A 53 -10.01 -9.48 37.32
C MET A 53 -11.51 -9.37 37.63
N ILE A 54 -12.41 -9.90 36.79
CA ILE A 54 -13.84 -9.88 37.08
C ILE A 54 -14.19 -10.84 38.23
N GLU A 55 -13.59 -12.04 38.29
CA GLU A 55 -13.74 -12.98 39.37
C GLU A 55 -13.27 -12.39 40.72
N LEU A 56 -12.21 -11.61 40.69
CA LEU A 56 -11.75 -10.84 41.85
C LEU A 56 -12.67 -9.69 42.24
N ASN A 57 -13.77 -9.46 41.52
CA ASN A 57 -14.64 -8.30 41.70
C ASN A 57 -13.85 -6.96 41.63
N ASN A 58 -12.98 -6.84 40.61
CA ASN A 58 -12.08 -5.72 40.40
C ASN A 58 -12.56 -4.83 39.25
N GLY A 59 -13.83 -4.46 39.28
CA GLY A 59 -14.47 -3.59 38.26
C GLY A 59 -14.06 -2.11 38.36
N PRO A 60 -14.48 -1.30 37.38
CA PRO A 60 -14.11 0.12 37.30
C PRO A 60 -14.68 1.00 38.43
N ASP A 61 -15.69 0.49 39.14
CA ASP A 61 -16.32 1.12 40.31
C ASP A 61 -15.62 0.75 41.65
N LYS A 62 -14.64 -0.14 41.61
CA LYS A 62 -13.91 -0.62 42.78
C LYS A 62 -12.55 0.05 42.90
N PRO A 63 -11.95 0.08 44.10
CA PRO A 63 -10.57 0.51 44.26
C PRO A 63 -9.62 -0.35 43.44
N HIS A 64 -8.53 0.27 42.98
CA HIS A 64 -7.43 -0.44 42.34
C HIS A 64 -6.84 -1.51 43.27
N ARG A 65 -6.45 -2.65 42.71
CA ARG A 65 -5.75 -3.71 43.44
C ARG A 65 -4.29 -3.78 42.99
N LYS A 66 -3.40 -4.21 43.89
CA LYS A 66 -1.99 -4.48 43.53
C LYS A 66 -1.91 -5.41 42.32
N SER A 67 -1.12 -5.03 41.34
CA SER A 67 -0.92 -5.86 40.13
C SER A 67 -0.41 -7.25 40.45
N ALA A 68 0.42 -7.39 41.53
CA ALA A 68 0.90 -8.67 42.03
C ALA A 68 -0.23 -9.61 42.46
N ARG A 69 -1.37 -9.08 42.97
CA ARG A 69 -2.55 -9.88 43.32
C ARG A 69 -3.24 -10.45 42.10
N ILE A 70 -3.40 -9.61 41.08
CA ILE A 70 -4.05 -10.01 39.81
C ILE A 70 -3.18 -11.05 39.10
N VAL A 71 -1.88 -10.81 39.01
CA VAL A 71 -0.92 -11.75 38.39
C VAL A 71 -0.90 -13.09 39.11
N GLY A 72 -0.85 -13.06 40.47
CA GLY A 72 -0.85 -14.28 41.29
C GLY A 72 -2.12 -15.10 41.12
N ASP A 73 -3.28 -14.47 41.08
CA ASP A 73 -4.58 -15.16 40.88
C ASP A 73 -4.68 -15.75 39.46
N THR A 74 -4.29 -14.97 38.44
CA THR A 74 -4.27 -15.44 37.05
C THR A 74 -3.32 -16.63 36.88
N MET A 75 -2.11 -16.56 37.47
CA MET A 75 -1.10 -17.60 37.36
C MET A 75 -1.54 -18.88 38.09
N GLY A 76 -2.10 -18.73 39.30
CA GLY A 76 -2.50 -19.88 40.09
C GLY A 76 -3.73 -20.61 39.59
N LYS A 77 -4.66 -19.92 38.94
CA LYS A 77 -5.92 -20.50 38.49
C LYS A 77 -6.00 -20.83 37.01
N TYR A 78 -5.39 -19.98 36.12
CA TYR A 78 -5.70 -20.07 34.71
C TYR A 78 -4.49 -20.17 33.80
N HIS A 79 -3.36 -19.53 34.15
CA HIS A 79 -2.22 -19.38 33.21
C HIS A 79 -0.91 -19.89 33.83
N PRO A 80 -0.53 -21.17 33.61
CA PRO A 80 0.62 -21.82 34.27
C PRO A 80 1.94 -21.43 33.60
N HIS A 81 2.23 -20.13 33.51
CA HIS A 81 3.46 -19.54 32.92
C HIS A 81 4.05 -18.47 33.84
N GLY A 82 5.25 -17.98 33.49
CA GLY A 82 5.96 -17.01 34.32
C GLY A 82 5.18 -15.72 34.57
N ASP A 83 5.26 -15.22 35.80
CA ASP A 83 4.61 -14.00 36.28
C ASP A 83 4.95 -12.76 35.43
N SER A 84 6.16 -12.69 34.89
CA SER A 84 6.63 -11.60 34.05
C SER A 84 5.86 -11.49 32.74
N SER A 85 5.45 -12.62 32.14
CA SER A 85 4.66 -12.65 30.92
C SER A 85 3.22 -12.19 31.17
N ILE A 86 2.62 -12.60 32.28
CA ILE A 86 1.28 -12.19 32.71
C ILE A 86 1.27 -10.69 33.04
N TYR A 87 2.26 -10.23 33.81
CA TYR A 87 2.40 -8.83 34.14
C TYR A 87 2.65 -7.96 32.90
N GLY A 88 3.48 -8.42 31.95
CA GLY A 88 3.70 -7.74 30.68
C GLY A 88 2.43 -7.58 29.85
N ALA A 89 1.57 -8.61 29.82
CA ALA A 89 0.26 -8.52 29.17
C ALA A 89 -0.68 -7.53 29.86
N LEU A 90 -0.72 -7.53 31.19
CA LEU A 90 -1.50 -6.56 31.98
C LEU A 90 -1.03 -5.12 31.70
N VAL A 91 0.29 -4.90 31.70
CA VAL A 91 0.91 -3.60 31.44
C VAL A 91 0.56 -3.10 30.04
N ASN A 92 0.69 -3.95 29.02
CA ASN A 92 0.37 -3.56 27.66
C ASN A 92 -1.09 -3.14 27.47
N MET A 93 -2.04 -3.85 28.12
CA MET A 93 -3.46 -3.50 28.09
C MET A 93 -3.81 -2.19 28.84
N ALA A 94 -2.88 -1.67 29.67
CA ALA A 94 -3.06 -0.41 30.41
C ALA A 94 -2.40 0.79 29.74
N GLN A 95 -1.52 0.57 28.75
CA GLN A 95 -0.78 1.63 28.08
C GLN A 95 -1.60 2.28 26.96
N ASP A 96 -1.83 3.59 27.04
CA ASP A 96 -2.63 4.37 26.08
C ASP A 96 -1.93 4.65 24.76
N TRP A 97 -0.61 4.43 24.68
CA TRP A 97 0.18 4.46 23.44
C TRP A 97 0.33 3.09 22.76
N SER A 98 0.00 2.00 23.47
CA SER A 98 0.05 0.62 22.94
C SER A 98 -1.32 0.11 22.52
N THR A 99 -2.37 0.47 23.27
CA THR A 99 -3.75 -0.01 23.10
C THR A 99 -4.66 1.18 22.81
N ARG A 100 -5.41 1.14 21.69
CA ARG A 100 -6.25 2.26 21.25
C ARG A 100 -7.37 2.59 22.26
N TYR A 101 -7.96 1.56 22.84
CA TYR A 101 -8.94 1.63 23.92
C TYR A 101 -8.46 0.73 25.07
N PRO A 102 -7.72 1.27 26.05
CA PRO A 102 -7.12 0.49 27.13
C PRO A 102 -8.15 -0.36 27.89
N LEU A 103 -7.84 -1.64 28.09
CA LEU A 103 -8.70 -2.60 28.76
C LEU A 103 -8.48 -2.62 30.27
N VAL A 104 -7.35 -2.12 30.73
CA VAL A 104 -6.95 -2.04 32.12
C VAL A 104 -6.75 -0.58 32.51
N ASP A 105 -7.31 -0.18 33.65
CA ASP A 105 -7.07 1.12 34.28
C ASP A 105 -5.96 0.96 35.29
N GLY A 106 -4.77 1.46 34.94
CA GLY A 106 -3.54 1.35 35.73
C GLY A 106 -3.28 2.56 36.62
N HIS A 107 -2.77 2.32 37.84
CA HIS A 107 -2.32 3.36 38.74
C HIS A 107 -0.88 3.11 39.17
N GLY A 108 0.00 4.08 38.95
CA GLY A 108 1.43 4.00 39.14
C GLY A 108 2.22 4.13 37.83
N ASN A 109 3.45 3.60 37.81
CA ASN A 109 4.32 3.66 36.65
C ASN A 109 4.15 2.39 35.78
N PHE A 110 3.48 2.51 34.64
CA PHE A 110 3.27 1.45 33.63
C PHE A 110 4.22 1.57 32.43
N GLY A 111 5.34 2.28 32.58
CA GLY A 111 6.32 2.51 31.52
C GLY A 111 6.13 3.85 30.81
N SER A 112 6.89 4.06 29.74
CA SER A 112 6.84 5.26 28.91
C SER A 112 7.05 4.95 27.43
N MET A 113 6.76 5.92 26.54
CA MET A 113 7.07 5.83 25.09
C MET A 113 8.58 5.82 24.81
N ASP A 114 9.42 6.12 25.79
CA ASP A 114 10.88 6.03 25.71
C ASP A 114 11.39 4.58 25.83
N GLY A 115 10.47 3.64 26.11
CA GLY A 115 10.81 2.24 26.28
C GLY A 115 11.21 1.89 27.72
N ASP A 116 10.97 2.79 28.68
CA ASP A 116 11.11 2.46 30.09
C ASP A 116 10.11 1.38 30.48
N GLY A 117 10.59 0.39 31.19
CA GLY A 117 9.74 -0.68 31.70
C GLY A 117 8.79 -0.19 32.80
N ALA A 118 7.70 -0.90 33.01
CA ALA A 118 6.81 -0.68 34.15
C ALA A 118 7.55 -0.93 35.46
N ALA A 119 7.14 -0.24 36.52
CA ALA A 119 7.61 -0.54 37.86
C ALA A 119 7.20 -1.98 38.26
N ALA A 120 7.94 -2.60 39.21
CA ALA A 120 7.62 -3.95 39.64
C ALA A 120 6.16 -4.06 40.13
N MET A 121 5.50 -5.19 39.87
CA MET A 121 4.06 -5.42 40.10
C MET A 121 3.60 -5.22 41.55
N ARG A 122 4.52 -5.21 42.50
CA ARG A 122 4.24 -4.89 43.89
C ARG A 122 3.97 -3.41 44.17
N TYR A 123 4.42 -2.53 43.26
CA TYR A 123 4.23 -1.07 43.38
C TYR A 123 3.02 -0.58 42.57
N THR A 124 2.76 -1.19 41.40
CA THR A 124 1.63 -0.81 40.56
C THR A 124 0.31 -1.40 41.04
N GLU A 125 -0.77 -0.72 40.67
CA GLU A 125 -2.14 -1.13 40.94
C GLU A 125 -2.96 -1.08 39.65
N ALA A 126 -3.98 -1.94 39.54
CA ALA A 126 -4.82 -2.01 38.36
C ALA A 126 -6.25 -2.40 38.71
N ARG A 127 -7.16 -2.05 37.82
CA ARG A 127 -8.55 -2.51 37.78
C ARG A 127 -9.04 -2.59 36.32
N LEU A 128 -10.19 -3.23 36.11
CA LEU A 128 -10.82 -3.21 34.78
C LEU A 128 -11.19 -1.79 34.37
N SER A 129 -10.97 -1.44 33.12
CA SER A 129 -11.48 -0.19 32.55
C SER A 129 -13.00 -0.29 32.28
N LYS A 130 -13.64 0.86 32.05
CA LYS A 130 -15.10 0.87 31.79
C LYS A 130 -15.47 0.11 30.50
N ILE A 131 -14.64 0.22 29.45
CA ILE A 131 -14.90 -0.46 28.18
C ILE A 131 -14.69 -1.97 28.25
N SER A 132 -13.77 -2.45 29.09
CA SER A 132 -13.56 -3.90 29.26
C SER A 132 -14.76 -4.62 29.88
N MET A 133 -15.65 -3.89 30.58
CA MET A 133 -16.91 -4.46 31.06
C MET A 133 -17.85 -4.85 29.91
N GLU A 134 -17.74 -4.21 28.75
CA GLU A 134 -18.51 -4.61 27.57
C GLU A 134 -17.95 -5.91 26.92
N LEU A 135 -16.66 -6.23 27.11
CA LEU A 135 -16.11 -7.52 26.69
C LEU A 135 -16.61 -8.68 27.58
N LEU A 136 -16.83 -8.40 28.87
CA LEU A 136 -17.22 -9.38 29.89
C LEU A 136 -18.74 -9.39 30.15
N ALA A 137 -19.49 -8.57 29.43
CA ALA A 137 -20.91 -8.39 29.67
C ALA A 137 -21.68 -9.72 29.54
N ASP A 138 -22.56 -9.96 30.51
CA ASP A 138 -23.42 -11.15 30.54
C ASP A 138 -22.67 -12.51 30.52
N ILE A 139 -21.40 -12.57 30.92
CA ILE A 139 -20.61 -13.81 30.94
C ILE A 139 -21.22 -14.88 31.85
N ASN A 140 -21.95 -14.46 32.87
CA ASN A 140 -22.62 -15.34 33.83
C ASN A 140 -23.98 -15.87 33.34
N LYS A 141 -24.42 -15.53 32.14
CA LYS A 141 -25.69 -15.93 31.53
C LYS A 141 -25.52 -17.05 30.49
N ASN A 142 -24.52 -17.89 30.63
CA ASN A 142 -24.21 -19.00 29.72
C ASN A 142 -24.02 -18.56 28.25
N THR A 143 -23.50 -17.35 28.05
CA THR A 143 -23.29 -16.73 26.70
C THR A 143 -22.14 -17.33 25.91
N VAL A 144 -21.17 -17.90 26.60
CA VAL A 144 -19.96 -18.52 26.03
C VAL A 144 -19.68 -19.86 26.70
N ASP A 145 -18.88 -20.69 26.04
CA ASP A 145 -18.48 -21.99 26.58
C ASP A 145 -17.32 -21.83 27.56
N PHE A 146 -17.36 -22.69 28.58
CA PHE A 146 -16.31 -22.81 29.59
C PHE A 146 -15.66 -24.18 29.49
N VAL A 147 -14.34 -24.19 29.63
CA VAL A 147 -13.53 -25.42 29.68
C VAL A 147 -12.81 -25.51 31.01
N PRO A 148 -12.43 -26.72 31.47
CA PRO A 148 -11.54 -26.86 32.61
C PRO A 148 -10.23 -26.14 32.37
N ASN A 149 -9.63 -25.60 33.44
CA ASN A 149 -8.28 -25.06 33.42
C ASN A 149 -7.21 -26.17 33.32
N PHE A 150 -5.94 -25.81 33.46
CA PHE A 150 -4.81 -26.73 33.29
C PHE A 150 -4.74 -27.88 34.32
N ASP A 151 -5.40 -27.78 35.49
CA ASP A 151 -5.41 -28.77 36.58
C ASP A 151 -6.82 -29.27 36.91
N ASP A 152 -7.83 -28.98 36.10
CA ASP A 152 -9.23 -29.34 36.26
C ASP A 152 -9.89 -28.83 37.54
N THR A 153 -9.30 -27.85 38.25
CA THR A 153 -9.86 -27.33 39.52
C THR A 153 -10.82 -26.15 39.28
N GLU A 154 -10.64 -25.41 38.23
CA GLU A 154 -11.43 -24.21 37.88
C GLU A 154 -11.91 -24.29 36.43
N LYS A 155 -12.78 -23.39 36.05
CA LYS A 155 -13.25 -23.25 34.66
C LYS A 155 -12.88 -21.89 34.10
N GLU A 156 -12.43 -21.87 32.87
CA GLU A 156 -12.11 -20.65 32.13
C GLU A 156 -12.95 -20.50 30.85
N PRO A 157 -13.29 -19.30 30.43
CA PRO A 157 -14.06 -19.08 29.20
C PRO A 157 -13.17 -19.35 27.98
N VAL A 158 -13.72 -20.04 26.99
CA VAL A 158 -13.05 -20.25 25.68
C VAL A 158 -12.85 -18.93 24.95
N VAL A 159 -13.84 -18.04 25.05
CA VAL A 159 -13.90 -16.72 24.42
C VAL A 159 -14.76 -15.81 25.29
N LEU A 160 -14.55 -14.48 25.20
CA LEU A 160 -15.41 -13.52 25.90
C LEU A 160 -16.63 -13.13 25.04
N PRO A 161 -17.75 -12.70 25.65
CA PRO A 161 -18.94 -12.25 24.93
C PRO A 161 -18.70 -11.10 23.96
N SER A 162 -17.86 -10.15 24.32
CA SER A 162 -17.31 -9.07 23.46
C SER A 162 -18.36 -8.26 22.68
N ARG A 163 -19.10 -7.35 23.33
CA ARG A 163 -20.13 -6.50 22.70
C ARG A 163 -19.63 -5.55 21.61
N TYR A 164 -18.35 -5.44 21.39
CA TYR A 164 -17.75 -4.68 20.29
C TYR A 164 -16.61 -5.48 19.66
N PRO A 165 -16.29 -5.29 18.38
CA PRO A 165 -15.30 -6.09 17.64
C PRO A 165 -13.85 -5.70 18.03
N ASN A 166 -13.45 -6.14 19.23
CA ASN A 166 -12.19 -5.78 19.87
C ASN A 166 -10.95 -6.12 19.02
N LEU A 167 -11.00 -7.18 18.21
CA LEU A 167 -9.87 -7.55 17.34
C LEU A 167 -9.47 -6.41 16.40
N LEU A 168 -10.44 -5.76 15.76
CA LEU A 168 -10.19 -4.63 14.85
C LEU A 168 -10.05 -3.32 15.61
N VAL A 169 -10.77 -3.13 16.71
CA VAL A 169 -10.75 -1.88 17.49
C VAL A 169 -9.40 -1.67 18.17
N ASN A 170 -8.87 -2.67 18.86
CA ASN A 170 -7.57 -2.57 19.53
C ASN A 170 -6.40 -3.13 18.72
N GLY A 171 -6.69 -3.95 17.71
CA GLY A 171 -5.63 -4.62 16.97
C GLY A 171 -4.86 -5.63 17.83
N THR A 172 -3.86 -6.25 17.24
CA THR A 172 -2.95 -7.15 17.95
C THR A 172 -1.69 -7.44 17.13
N THR A 173 -0.60 -7.73 17.79
CA THR A 173 0.64 -8.21 17.17
C THR A 173 1.05 -9.52 17.80
N GLY A 174 1.56 -10.48 17.05
CA GLY A 174 2.00 -11.76 17.58
C GLY A 174 2.87 -12.53 16.60
N ILE A 175 3.87 -13.22 17.14
CA ILE A 175 4.78 -14.06 16.37
C ILE A 175 4.58 -15.49 16.82
N ALA A 176 4.10 -16.34 15.92
CA ALA A 176 3.96 -17.77 16.12
C ALA A 176 5.01 -18.54 15.31
N VAL A 177 4.97 -19.85 15.36
CA VAL A 177 5.87 -20.69 14.55
C VAL A 177 5.39 -20.70 13.10
N GLY A 178 6.23 -20.22 12.18
CA GLY A 178 5.94 -20.20 10.75
C GLY A 178 4.96 -19.12 10.29
N MET A 179 4.38 -18.33 11.21
CA MET A 179 3.43 -17.27 10.89
C MET A 179 3.44 -16.14 11.91
N ALA A 180 2.95 -14.97 11.50
CA ALA A 180 2.81 -13.81 12.37
C ALA A 180 1.48 -13.12 12.10
N THR A 181 0.94 -12.47 13.12
CA THR A 181 -0.20 -11.56 13.02
C THR A 181 0.24 -10.14 13.34
N ASN A 182 -0.31 -9.17 12.61
CA ASN A 182 -0.09 -7.76 12.87
C ASN A 182 -1.31 -6.97 12.39
N ILE A 183 -2.35 -6.97 13.21
CA ILE A 183 -3.63 -6.32 12.93
C ILE A 183 -3.60 -4.92 13.52
N PRO A 184 -3.77 -3.86 12.71
CA PRO A 184 -3.76 -2.49 13.21
C PRO A 184 -5.04 -2.18 13.99
N PRO A 185 -4.97 -1.25 14.96
CA PRO A 185 -6.16 -0.74 15.65
C PRO A 185 -6.97 0.22 14.77
N HIS A 186 -8.27 0.37 15.10
CA HIS A 186 -9.20 1.21 14.36
C HIS A 186 -10.09 2.02 15.30
N ASN A 187 -10.74 3.02 14.75
CA ASN A 187 -11.74 3.81 15.48
C ASN A 187 -13.00 2.99 15.77
N LEU A 188 -13.46 3.02 17.02
CA LEU A 188 -14.61 2.24 17.48
C LEU A 188 -15.89 2.57 16.70
N ARG A 189 -16.14 3.85 16.42
CA ARG A 189 -17.34 4.28 15.68
C ARG A 189 -17.32 3.77 14.25
N GLU A 190 -16.15 3.83 13.57
CA GLU A 190 -16.03 3.36 12.17
C GLU A 190 -16.27 1.85 12.08
N ILE A 191 -15.64 1.06 12.96
CA ILE A 191 -15.81 -0.40 12.95
C ILE A 191 -17.24 -0.78 13.33
N THR A 192 -17.83 -0.13 14.33
CA THR A 192 -19.25 -0.34 14.68
C THR A 192 -20.16 -0.03 13.50
N ASN A 193 -19.96 1.10 12.82
CA ASN A 193 -20.76 1.47 11.65
C ASN A 193 -20.59 0.46 10.49
N ALA A 194 -19.42 -0.12 10.33
CA ALA A 194 -19.19 -1.17 9.34
C ALA A 194 -20.00 -2.45 9.66
N VAL A 195 -20.06 -2.88 10.94
CA VAL A 195 -20.92 -4.01 11.35
C VAL A 195 -22.41 -3.65 11.18
N VAL A 196 -22.81 -2.45 11.57
CA VAL A 196 -24.19 -1.97 11.38
C VAL A 196 -24.59 -1.99 9.91
N LYS A 197 -23.69 -1.58 9.00
CA LYS A 197 -23.95 -1.65 7.54
C LYS A 197 -24.14 -3.10 7.06
N ILE A 198 -23.38 -4.07 7.60
CA ILE A 198 -23.59 -5.49 7.31
C ILE A 198 -24.98 -5.94 7.77
N ILE A 199 -25.38 -5.56 8.99
CA ILE A 199 -26.69 -5.89 9.54
C ILE A 199 -27.81 -5.28 8.68
N ASP A 200 -27.70 -4.00 8.32
CA ASP A 200 -28.74 -3.30 7.54
C ASP A 200 -28.91 -3.94 6.16
N ASN A 201 -27.81 -4.28 5.46
CA ASN A 201 -27.90 -4.98 4.18
C ASN A 201 -28.55 -6.36 4.30
N GLN A 202 -28.30 -7.10 5.40
CA GLN A 202 -28.96 -8.40 5.65
C GLN A 202 -30.44 -8.24 5.97
N VAL A 203 -30.82 -7.27 6.79
CA VAL A 203 -32.19 -7.07 7.28
C VAL A 203 -33.09 -6.42 6.24
N ASP A 204 -32.63 -5.29 5.66
CA ASP A 204 -33.44 -4.45 4.79
C ASP A 204 -33.40 -4.87 3.35
N GLU A 205 -32.22 -5.25 2.84
CA GLU A 205 -32.00 -5.54 1.42
C GLU A 205 -31.86 -7.06 1.12
N SER A 206 -31.74 -7.89 2.15
CA SER A 206 -31.52 -9.35 2.05
C SER A 206 -30.36 -9.72 1.11
N ARG A 207 -29.29 -8.91 1.09
CA ARG A 207 -28.10 -9.08 0.27
C ARG A 207 -26.82 -9.10 1.10
N GLU A 208 -25.78 -9.64 0.51
CA GLU A 208 -24.44 -9.52 1.08
C GLU A 208 -23.89 -8.10 0.89
N THR A 209 -23.13 -7.62 1.88
CA THR A 209 -22.44 -6.34 1.82
C THR A 209 -21.24 -6.42 0.88
N ASP A 210 -21.09 -5.44 0.00
CA ASP A 210 -19.90 -5.32 -0.84
C ASP A 210 -18.71 -4.80 -0.02
N MET A 211 -17.50 -5.20 -0.46
CA MET A 211 -16.25 -4.73 0.15
C MET A 211 -16.11 -3.21 0.02
N ASP A 212 -16.50 -2.64 -1.11
CA ASP A 212 -16.38 -1.21 -1.36
C ASP A 212 -17.23 -0.36 -0.41
N GLU A 213 -18.40 -0.84 0.01
CA GLU A 213 -19.23 -0.18 1.02
C GLU A 213 -18.52 -0.12 2.38
N LEU A 214 -17.83 -1.20 2.76
CA LEU A 214 -17.07 -1.23 4.01
C LEU A 214 -15.84 -0.29 3.97
N LEU A 215 -15.18 -0.20 2.82
CA LEU A 215 -14.02 0.67 2.62
C LEU A 215 -14.38 2.15 2.61
N GLN A 216 -15.61 2.51 2.28
CA GLN A 216 -16.11 3.89 2.44
C GLN A 216 -16.25 4.30 3.91
N ILE A 217 -16.56 3.33 4.80
CA ILE A 217 -16.73 3.55 6.23
C ILE A 217 -15.37 3.45 6.94
N VAL A 218 -14.62 2.38 6.71
CA VAL A 218 -13.30 2.14 7.33
C VAL A 218 -12.20 2.45 6.31
N LYS A 219 -11.76 3.69 6.29
CA LYS A 219 -10.79 4.18 5.29
C LYS A 219 -9.36 3.79 5.60
N ALA A 220 -8.99 3.75 6.87
CA ALA A 220 -7.62 3.47 7.32
C ALA A 220 -7.60 3.10 8.81
N PRO A 221 -6.53 2.49 9.33
CA PRO A 221 -6.31 2.29 10.76
C PRO A 221 -6.36 3.60 11.56
N ASP A 222 -6.57 3.49 12.87
CA ASP A 222 -6.54 4.61 13.81
C ASP A 222 -5.59 4.29 14.98
N PHE A 223 -4.37 4.75 14.86
CA PHE A 223 -3.30 4.40 15.81
C PHE A 223 -3.41 5.20 17.12
N PRO A 224 -3.10 4.58 18.28
CA PRO A 224 -3.18 5.26 19.57
C PRO A 224 -2.23 6.46 19.71
N THR A 225 -1.10 6.43 19.00
CA THR A 225 -0.10 7.51 19.00
C THR A 225 -0.39 8.61 17.96
N GLY A 226 -1.51 8.52 17.22
CA GLY A 226 -1.86 9.48 16.19
C GLY A 226 -1.05 9.29 14.90
N GLY A 227 -0.42 10.37 14.43
CA GLY A 227 0.33 10.40 13.19
C GLY A 227 -0.52 10.63 11.95
N VAL A 228 0.14 10.78 10.81
CA VAL A 228 -0.49 10.98 9.50
C VAL A 228 -0.30 9.73 8.65
N ILE A 229 -1.41 9.09 8.29
CA ILE A 229 -1.42 7.97 7.34
C ILE A 229 -1.32 8.53 5.93
N LEU A 230 -0.33 8.08 5.17
CA LEU A 230 -0.05 8.57 3.82
C LEU A 230 -0.81 7.73 2.78
N GLY A 231 -1.92 8.27 2.28
CA GLY A 231 -2.81 7.60 1.33
C GLY A 231 -3.61 6.44 1.94
N THR A 232 -4.63 5.98 1.23
CA THR A 232 -5.50 4.89 1.68
C THR A 232 -5.23 3.56 0.97
N LYS A 233 -4.53 3.56 -0.16
CA LYS A 233 -4.30 2.35 -0.99
C LYS A 233 -3.67 1.18 -0.23
N GLY A 234 -2.68 1.45 0.64
CA GLY A 234 -2.06 0.38 1.42
C GLY A 234 -2.99 -0.23 2.47
N ALA A 235 -3.90 0.57 3.05
CA ALA A 235 -4.95 0.08 3.93
C ALA A 235 -6.02 -0.69 3.15
N GLU A 236 -6.45 -0.17 2.01
CA GLU A 236 -7.40 -0.82 1.12
C GLU A 236 -6.91 -2.20 0.65
N GLU A 237 -5.65 -2.30 0.21
CA GLU A 237 -5.02 -3.57 -0.13
C GLU A 237 -5.06 -4.57 1.05
N ALA A 238 -4.71 -4.09 2.26
CA ALA A 238 -4.76 -4.91 3.47
C ALA A 238 -6.17 -5.39 3.78
N TYR A 239 -7.18 -4.53 3.68
CA TYR A 239 -8.57 -4.88 3.96
C TYR A 239 -9.18 -5.84 2.94
N ARG A 240 -8.77 -5.76 1.68
CA ARG A 240 -9.22 -6.69 0.63
C ARG A 240 -8.53 -8.06 0.69
N THR A 241 -7.22 -8.08 0.97
CA THR A 241 -6.40 -9.29 0.83
C THR A 241 -5.95 -9.90 2.16
N GLY A 242 -6.13 -9.18 3.27
CA GLY A 242 -5.57 -9.54 4.58
C GLY A 242 -4.08 -9.19 4.73
N ARG A 243 -3.44 -8.58 3.72
CA ARG A 243 -2.02 -8.16 3.76
C ARG A 243 -1.84 -6.84 3.04
N GLY A 244 -1.03 -5.95 3.62
CA GLY A 244 -0.75 -4.65 3.03
C GLY A 244 0.30 -3.87 3.82
N LYS A 245 0.63 -2.67 3.36
CA LYS A 245 1.57 -1.76 4.03
C LYS A 245 0.95 -0.39 4.18
N VAL A 246 0.74 0.04 5.40
CA VAL A 246 0.23 1.36 5.74
C VAL A 246 1.41 2.25 6.12
N ARG A 247 1.64 3.32 5.36
CA ARG A 247 2.71 4.29 5.68
C ARG A 247 2.18 5.32 6.66
N VAL A 248 2.93 5.53 7.72
CA VAL A 248 2.60 6.48 8.78
C VAL A 248 3.75 7.45 8.95
N ARG A 249 3.42 8.73 9.09
CA ARG A 249 4.36 9.82 9.29
C ARG A 249 4.06 10.52 10.61
N ALA A 250 5.11 10.96 11.28
CA ALA A 250 5.03 11.81 12.46
C ALA A 250 4.28 13.13 12.14
N VAL A 251 3.59 13.68 13.11
CA VAL A 251 3.06 15.05 13.01
C VAL A 251 4.19 16.01 13.37
N THR A 252 4.50 16.91 12.43
CA THR A 252 5.61 17.84 12.56
C THR A 252 5.18 19.24 12.18
N GLU A 253 5.67 20.23 12.91
CA GLU A 253 5.47 21.67 12.63
C GLU A 253 6.82 22.36 12.50
N ILE A 254 6.91 23.33 11.59
CA ILE A 254 8.11 24.16 11.42
C ILE A 254 7.80 25.54 11.98
N GLU A 255 8.50 25.90 13.05
CA GLU A 255 8.37 27.20 13.69
C GLU A 255 9.60 28.08 13.37
N THR A 256 9.37 29.35 13.11
CA THR A 256 10.44 30.35 13.00
C THR A 256 10.64 31.04 14.33
N MET A 257 11.86 31.05 14.82
CA MET A 257 12.25 31.68 16.08
C MET A 257 12.55 33.17 15.86
N ASP A 258 12.49 33.97 16.92
CA ASP A 258 12.75 35.44 16.90
C ASP A 258 14.15 35.81 16.37
N ASN A 259 15.10 34.91 16.50
CA ASN A 259 16.48 35.06 16.02
C ASN A 259 16.63 34.72 14.50
N GLY A 260 15.55 34.42 13.81
CA GLY A 260 15.52 34.06 12.38
C GLY A 260 16.03 32.63 12.10
N LYS A 261 16.19 31.79 13.12
CA LYS A 261 16.39 30.34 12.95
C LYS A 261 15.04 29.63 12.86
N SER A 262 15.02 28.46 12.24
CA SER A 262 13.87 27.57 12.25
C SER A 262 14.07 26.40 13.20
N ARG A 263 12.99 25.87 13.74
CA ARG A 263 12.97 24.62 14.48
C ARG A 263 11.87 23.72 13.99
N ILE A 264 12.11 22.41 14.00
CA ILE A 264 11.12 21.40 13.70
C ILE A 264 10.63 20.82 15.03
N ILE A 265 9.32 20.85 15.24
CA ILE A 265 8.66 20.31 16.42
C ILE A 265 7.92 19.05 16.01
N VAL A 266 8.14 17.96 16.73
CA VAL A 266 7.44 16.69 16.53
C VAL A 266 6.51 16.47 17.72
N THR A 267 5.21 16.34 17.45
CA THR A 267 4.15 16.18 18.45
C THR A 267 3.55 14.79 18.49
N GLU A 268 3.61 14.04 17.39
CA GLU A 268 3.10 12.66 17.30
C GLU A 268 4.10 11.79 16.53
N LEU A 269 4.21 10.52 16.91
CA LEU A 269 5.08 9.53 16.27
C LEU A 269 4.29 8.40 15.64
N PRO A 270 4.83 7.74 14.59
CA PRO A 270 4.26 6.53 14.08
C PRO A 270 4.14 5.45 15.17
N TYR A 271 3.09 4.65 15.07
CA TYR A 271 2.79 3.60 16.04
C TYR A 271 3.94 2.60 16.19
N MET A 272 4.21 2.17 17.43
CA MET A 272 5.29 1.26 17.84
C MET A 272 6.71 1.83 17.69
N VAL A 273 6.87 3.12 17.43
CA VAL A 273 8.19 3.77 17.41
C VAL A 273 8.63 4.15 18.83
N ASN A 274 9.84 3.73 19.19
CA ASN A 274 10.47 4.14 20.46
C ASN A 274 11.08 5.54 20.31
N LYS A 275 10.60 6.49 21.13
CA LYS A 275 11.00 7.90 21.06
C LYS A 275 12.49 8.11 21.35
N ALA A 276 13.03 7.49 22.40
CA ALA A 276 14.44 7.62 22.78
C ALA A 276 15.37 7.09 21.68
N ASN A 277 15.07 5.91 21.11
CA ASN A 277 15.85 5.34 20.02
C ASN A 277 15.78 6.21 18.74
N LEU A 278 14.64 6.83 18.46
CA LEU A 278 14.50 7.77 17.36
C LEU A 278 15.40 9.00 17.55
N ILE A 279 15.41 9.60 18.74
CA ILE A 279 16.27 10.74 19.09
C ILE A 279 17.74 10.37 18.92
N LEU A 280 18.15 9.22 19.45
CA LEU A 280 19.52 8.71 19.28
C LEU A 280 19.88 8.52 17.80
N LYS A 281 18.94 8.01 16.99
CA LYS A 281 19.15 7.82 15.55
C LYS A 281 19.32 9.14 14.80
N ILE A 282 18.54 10.16 15.15
CA ILE A 282 18.70 11.52 14.59
C ILE A 282 20.09 12.06 14.96
N ALA A 283 20.50 11.96 16.22
CA ALA A 283 21.82 12.41 16.69
C ALA A 283 22.97 11.68 15.97
N GLU A 284 22.82 10.37 15.72
CA GLU A 284 23.78 9.57 14.93
C GLU A 284 23.92 10.09 13.49
N LEU A 285 22.81 10.40 12.82
CA LEU A 285 22.82 10.92 11.43
C LEU A 285 23.52 12.28 11.34
N VAL A 286 23.34 13.13 12.35
CA VAL A 286 24.05 14.42 12.46
C VAL A 286 25.56 14.18 12.65
N LYS A 287 25.95 13.29 13.55
CA LYS A 287 27.34 12.93 13.81
C LYS A 287 28.02 12.34 12.56
N LEU A 288 27.32 11.53 11.80
CA LEU A 288 27.79 10.92 10.55
C LEU A 288 27.74 11.90 9.35
N LYS A 289 27.30 13.14 9.56
CA LYS A 289 27.11 14.18 8.50
C LYS A 289 26.21 13.73 7.35
N LYS A 290 25.29 12.81 7.62
CA LYS A 290 24.25 12.39 6.65
C LYS A 290 23.10 13.40 6.60
N VAL A 291 22.86 14.11 7.69
CA VAL A 291 21.94 15.23 7.80
C VAL A 291 22.72 16.39 8.36
N ASP A 292 22.88 17.46 7.58
CA ASP A 292 23.57 18.70 8.01
C ASP A 292 22.54 19.80 8.30
N GLY A 293 22.87 20.73 9.16
CA GLY A 293 22.05 21.89 9.50
C GLY A 293 21.27 21.78 10.80
N ILE A 294 21.33 20.68 11.54
CA ILE A 294 20.77 20.54 12.89
C ILE A 294 21.80 21.06 13.90
N THR A 295 21.38 21.96 14.78
CA THR A 295 22.24 22.58 15.81
C THR A 295 21.98 22.03 17.21
N ASP A 296 20.75 21.67 17.51
CA ASP A 296 20.36 21.11 18.79
C ASP A 296 19.18 20.15 18.66
N LEU A 297 19.09 19.19 19.58
CA LEU A 297 18.06 18.17 19.62
C LEU A 297 17.67 17.94 21.08
N ARG A 298 16.43 18.28 21.44
CA ARG A 298 15.90 18.18 22.80
C ARG A 298 14.61 17.41 22.84
N ASP A 299 14.42 16.68 23.93
CA ASP A 299 13.13 16.11 24.32
C ASP A 299 12.50 17.02 25.39
N GLU A 300 11.42 17.67 25.01
CA GLU A 300 10.62 18.55 25.88
C GLU A 300 9.28 17.90 26.26
N THR A 301 9.15 16.58 26.11
CA THR A 301 7.95 15.83 26.49
C THR A 301 7.60 16.02 27.95
N ASN A 302 6.38 16.41 28.23
CA ASN A 302 5.86 16.66 29.58
C ASN A 302 4.43 16.09 29.73
N ARG A 303 3.71 16.48 30.77
CA ARG A 303 2.33 16.04 31.03
C ARG A 303 1.31 16.57 30.03
N GLU A 304 1.64 17.63 29.30
CA GLU A 304 0.77 18.23 28.27
C GLU A 304 0.86 17.46 26.94
N GLY A 305 1.93 16.68 26.73
CA GLY A 305 2.08 15.87 25.55
C GLY A 305 3.52 15.62 25.14
N MET A 306 3.68 14.88 24.08
CA MET A 306 4.98 14.60 23.47
C MET A 306 5.45 15.82 22.67
N ARG A 307 6.73 16.18 22.86
CA ARG A 307 7.36 17.30 22.15
C ARG A 307 8.85 17.04 21.96
N ILE A 308 9.26 16.75 20.72
CA ILE A 308 10.67 16.68 20.33
C ILE A 308 10.99 17.95 19.55
N VAL A 309 12.04 18.67 19.94
CA VAL A 309 12.48 19.92 19.32
C VAL A 309 13.81 19.71 18.62
N ILE A 310 13.84 20.01 17.32
CA ILE A 310 15.03 19.93 16.47
C ILE A 310 15.36 21.35 15.99
N GLU A 311 16.38 21.99 16.57
CA GLU A 311 16.80 23.33 16.17
C GLU A 311 17.72 23.28 14.94
N LEU A 312 17.47 24.20 14.03
CA LEU A 312 18.19 24.26 12.76
C LEU A 312 19.14 25.45 12.71
N ARG A 313 20.18 25.34 11.89
CA ARG A 313 21.06 26.43 11.54
C ARG A 313 20.30 27.48 10.69
N LYS A 314 20.68 28.77 10.81
CA LYS A 314 19.96 29.87 10.17
C LYS A 314 19.89 29.77 8.63
N ASP A 315 20.93 29.18 8.02
CA ASP A 315 21.05 28.97 6.57
C ASP A 315 20.43 27.65 6.09
N ALA A 316 19.90 26.84 6.98
CA ALA A 316 19.37 25.52 6.64
C ALA A 316 17.89 25.59 6.21
N ASN A 317 17.55 24.82 5.16
CA ASN A 317 16.17 24.68 4.73
C ASN A 317 15.47 23.59 5.54
N ALA A 318 14.50 23.99 6.38
CA ALA A 318 13.80 23.09 7.28
C ALA A 318 13.07 21.93 6.54
N ASN A 319 12.47 22.21 5.37
CA ASN A 319 11.77 21.20 4.60
C ASN A 319 12.72 20.14 4.03
N VAL A 320 13.92 20.55 3.60
CA VAL A 320 14.93 19.61 3.08
C VAL A 320 15.42 18.69 4.19
N ILE A 321 15.71 19.26 5.37
CA ILE A 321 16.13 18.46 6.53
C ILE A 321 15.02 17.52 6.97
N LEU A 322 13.79 18.00 7.05
CA LEU A 322 12.64 17.18 7.42
C LEU A 322 12.44 15.99 6.46
N ASN A 323 12.57 16.22 5.16
CA ASN A 323 12.49 15.14 4.15
C ASN A 323 13.65 14.14 4.29
N GLN A 324 14.86 14.58 4.63
CA GLN A 324 15.98 13.69 4.94
C GLN A 324 15.70 12.85 6.19
N LEU A 325 15.11 13.45 7.22
CA LEU A 325 14.73 12.76 8.45
C LEU A 325 13.64 11.70 8.17
N TYR A 326 12.60 12.00 7.37
CA TYR A 326 11.61 11.03 6.94
C TYR A 326 12.22 9.85 6.17
N LYS A 327 13.25 10.10 5.37
CA LYS A 327 13.91 9.05 4.58
C LYS A 327 14.82 8.14 5.39
N HIS A 328 15.43 8.67 6.46
CA HIS A 328 16.51 7.99 7.18
C HIS A 328 16.17 7.59 8.62
N THR A 329 14.99 7.96 9.11
CA THR A 329 14.54 7.69 10.48
C THR A 329 13.11 7.17 10.51
N GLN A 330 12.67 6.71 11.67
CA GLN A 330 11.30 6.27 11.93
C GLN A 330 10.31 7.44 12.16
N LEU A 331 10.67 8.69 11.84
CA LEU A 331 9.69 9.77 11.69
C LEU A 331 8.68 9.47 10.55
N GLN A 332 9.05 8.60 9.63
CA GLN A 332 8.13 7.96 8.71
C GLN A 332 8.45 6.47 8.67
N ASP A 333 7.44 5.65 8.93
CA ASP A 333 7.60 4.20 8.95
C ASP A 333 6.40 3.51 8.25
N SER A 334 6.55 2.24 7.95
CA SER A 334 5.52 1.44 7.30
C SER A 334 5.04 0.34 8.24
N PHE A 335 3.77 0.40 8.62
CA PHE A 335 3.12 -0.68 9.37
C PHE A 335 2.72 -1.80 8.39
N GLY A 336 3.36 -2.95 8.52
CA GLY A 336 3.05 -4.13 7.71
C GLY A 336 1.84 -4.86 8.26
N VAL A 337 0.69 -4.78 7.58
CA VAL A 337 -0.56 -5.40 8.01
C VAL A 337 -0.56 -6.90 7.65
N ILE A 338 -0.90 -7.74 8.63
CA ILE A 338 -1.14 -9.17 8.46
C ILE A 338 -2.37 -9.51 9.30
N MET A 339 -3.51 -9.69 8.65
CA MET A 339 -4.81 -9.92 9.29
C MET A 339 -5.03 -11.42 9.53
N LEU A 340 -4.20 -12.00 10.39
CA LEU A 340 -4.22 -13.41 10.77
C LEU A 340 -4.84 -13.55 12.16
N ALA A 341 -5.88 -14.38 12.31
CA ALA A 341 -6.47 -14.73 13.60
C ALA A 341 -6.95 -16.18 13.60
N LEU A 342 -7.33 -16.69 14.79
CA LEU A 342 -7.88 -18.04 14.94
C LEU A 342 -9.37 -18.04 14.66
N VAL A 343 -9.79 -18.92 13.76
CA VAL A 343 -11.19 -19.29 13.50
C VAL A 343 -11.35 -20.75 13.86
N ASN A 344 -12.12 -21.06 14.88
CA ASN A 344 -12.26 -22.44 15.39
C ASN A 344 -10.91 -23.13 15.63
N ASN A 345 -9.99 -22.45 16.33
CA ASN A 345 -8.62 -22.87 16.63
C ASN A 345 -7.71 -23.08 15.41
N GLN A 346 -8.11 -22.67 14.20
CA GLN A 346 -7.29 -22.72 12.99
C GLN A 346 -6.84 -21.32 12.56
N PRO A 347 -5.55 -21.10 12.29
CA PRO A 347 -5.05 -19.81 11.84
C PRO A 347 -5.50 -19.53 10.42
N LYS A 348 -6.12 -18.37 10.19
CA LYS A 348 -6.62 -17.93 8.88
C LYS A 348 -6.27 -16.47 8.64
N VAL A 349 -5.72 -16.17 7.45
CA VAL A 349 -5.59 -14.80 6.98
C VAL A 349 -6.94 -14.41 6.37
N MET A 350 -7.49 -13.29 6.80
CA MET A 350 -8.84 -12.86 6.46
C MET A 350 -8.84 -11.41 5.96
N ASN A 351 -9.81 -11.08 5.13
CA ASN A 351 -10.14 -9.71 4.79
C ASN A 351 -11.00 -9.07 5.90
N ILE A 352 -11.24 -7.76 5.83
CA ILE A 352 -12.01 -7.06 6.88
C ILE A 352 -13.47 -7.54 6.93
N LYS A 353 -14.10 -7.85 5.79
CA LYS A 353 -15.48 -8.36 5.73
C LYS A 353 -15.59 -9.70 6.46
N ASP A 354 -14.66 -10.63 6.21
CA ASP A 354 -14.65 -11.93 6.88
C ASP A 354 -14.54 -11.77 8.41
N MET A 355 -13.63 -10.91 8.89
CA MET A 355 -13.46 -10.67 10.32
C MET A 355 -14.74 -10.13 10.98
N LEU A 356 -15.38 -9.15 10.33
CA LEU A 356 -16.63 -8.57 10.82
C LEU A 356 -17.78 -9.58 10.78
N THR A 357 -17.81 -10.45 9.78
CA THR A 357 -18.83 -11.52 9.66
C THR A 357 -18.66 -12.54 10.77
N TYR A 358 -17.46 -13.07 11.02
CA TYR A 358 -17.22 -13.99 12.12
C TYR A 358 -17.52 -13.37 13.50
N TYR A 359 -17.23 -12.09 13.67
CA TYR A 359 -17.63 -11.36 14.87
C TYR A 359 -19.16 -11.27 15.00
N LEU A 360 -19.86 -10.92 13.91
CA LEU A 360 -21.33 -10.84 13.91
C LEU A 360 -21.98 -12.19 14.22
N ASP A 361 -21.45 -13.28 13.65
CA ASP A 361 -21.93 -14.63 13.94
C ASP A 361 -21.74 -15.00 15.41
N HIS A 362 -20.60 -14.60 16.00
CA HIS A 362 -20.39 -14.75 17.44
C HIS A 362 -21.42 -13.95 18.25
N GLN A 363 -21.72 -12.71 17.86
CA GLN A 363 -22.73 -11.91 18.55
C GLN A 363 -24.14 -12.51 18.43
N LYS A 364 -24.49 -13.09 17.29
CA LYS A 364 -25.74 -13.84 17.14
C LYS A 364 -25.83 -14.99 18.15
N ASP A 365 -24.77 -15.78 18.32
CA ASP A 365 -24.73 -16.86 19.30
C ASP A 365 -24.84 -16.33 20.74
N VAL A 366 -24.04 -15.32 21.11
CA VAL A 366 -24.03 -14.70 22.44
C VAL A 366 -25.41 -14.15 22.82
N VAL A 367 -26.03 -13.37 21.92
CA VAL A 367 -27.34 -12.76 22.20
C VAL A 367 -28.45 -13.81 22.23
N THR A 368 -28.39 -14.83 21.36
CA THR A 368 -29.34 -15.96 21.40
C THR A 368 -29.25 -16.72 22.72
N ARG A 369 -28.04 -17.08 23.17
CA ARG A 369 -27.84 -17.80 24.44
C ARG A 369 -28.25 -16.95 25.65
N ARG A 370 -27.92 -15.66 25.65
CA ARG A 370 -28.34 -14.71 26.68
C ARG A 370 -29.86 -14.61 26.74
N THR A 371 -30.50 -14.42 25.58
CA THR A 371 -31.96 -14.27 25.48
C THR A 371 -32.66 -15.55 25.97
N LYS A 372 -32.12 -16.72 25.63
CA LYS A 372 -32.63 -17.99 26.11
C LYS A 372 -32.48 -18.12 27.62
N TYR A 373 -31.31 -17.76 28.19
CA TYR A 373 -31.09 -17.76 29.63
C TYR A 373 -32.06 -16.82 30.35
N ASP A 374 -32.23 -15.59 29.84
CA ASP A 374 -33.16 -14.62 30.43
C ASP A 374 -34.63 -15.08 30.30
N LEU A 375 -34.97 -15.78 29.21
CA LEU A 375 -36.30 -16.39 29.02
C LEU A 375 -36.56 -17.49 30.05
N ASP A 376 -35.61 -18.42 30.17
CA ASP A 376 -35.70 -19.53 31.14
C ASP A 376 -35.91 -18.97 32.56
N LYS A 377 -35.13 -17.96 32.95
CA LYS A 377 -35.26 -17.31 34.27
C LYS A 377 -36.58 -16.55 34.44
N ALA A 378 -37.05 -15.90 33.39
CA ALA A 378 -38.35 -15.21 33.43
C ALA A 378 -39.50 -16.22 33.53
N GLU A 379 -39.46 -17.33 32.81
CA GLU A 379 -40.47 -18.40 32.87
C GLU A 379 -40.43 -19.13 34.25
N GLU A 380 -39.24 -19.41 34.80
CA GLU A 380 -39.08 -19.96 36.15
C GLU A 380 -39.74 -19.02 37.19
N ARG A 381 -39.50 -17.71 37.10
CA ARG A 381 -40.06 -16.73 38.02
C ARG A 381 -41.58 -16.60 37.85
N ASP A 382 -42.04 -16.53 36.60
CA ASP A 382 -43.46 -16.45 36.27
C ASP A 382 -44.24 -17.68 36.80
N HIS A 383 -43.68 -18.88 36.65
CA HIS A 383 -44.23 -20.12 37.18
C HIS A 383 -44.43 -20.04 38.70
N ILE A 384 -43.44 -19.48 39.42
CA ILE A 384 -43.55 -19.28 40.86
C ILE A 384 -44.68 -18.26 41.19
N LEU A 385 -44.74 -17.16 40.47
CA LEU A 385 -45.78 -16.13 40.68
C LEU A 385 -47.19 -16.65 40.44
N GLN A 386 -47.39 -17.46 39.39
CA GLN A 386 -48.67 -18.13 39.14
C GLN A 386 -49.13 -18.93 40.36
N GLY A 387 -48.23 -19.71 40.97
CA GLY A 387 -48.49 -20.50 42.17
C GLY A 387 -48.84 -19.59 43.37
N LEU A 388 -48.14 -18.50 43.58
CA LEU A 388 -48.38 -17.52 44.62
C LEU A 388 -49.72 -16.81 44.44
N LEU A 389 -50.12 -16.46 43.21
CA LEU A 389 -51.40 -15.83 42.92
C LEU A 389 -52.55 -16.77 43.20
N ILE A 390 -52.47 -18.07 42.81
CA ILE A 390 -53.43 -19.10 43.13
C ILE A 390 -53.59 -19.23 44.66
N ALA A 391 -52.43 -19.22 45.39
CA ALA A 391 -52.48 -19.28 46.85
C ALA A 391 -53.14 -18.06 47.49
N LEU A 392 -52.96 -16.87 46.93
CA LEU A 392 -53.62 -15.64 47.42
C LEU A 392 -55.14 -15.60 47.13
N ASP A 393 -55.53 -16.19 45.97
CA ASP A 393 -56.98 -16.36 45.68
C ASP A 393 -57.69 -17.30 46.61
N HIS A 394 -57.03 -18.26 47.19
CA HIS A 394 -57.53 -19.25 48.07
C HIS A 394 -56.84 -19.23 49.48
N ILE A 395 -56.53 -18.06 49.97
CA ILE A 395 -55.66 -17.83 51.11
C ILE A 395 -56.14 -18.54 52.41
N ASP A 396 -57.42 -18.53 52.74
CA ASP A 396 -57.94 -19.14 53.90
C ASP A 396 -57.79 -20.67 53.88
N GLU A 397 -57.99 -21.29 52.71
CA GLU A 397 -57.81 -22.74 52.52
C GLU A 397 -56.34 -23.13 52.63
N VAL A 398 -55.46 -22.33 52.03
CA VAL A 398 -53.98 -22.50 52.07
C VAL A 398 -53.48 -22.42 53.51
N ILE A 399 -53.93 -21.44 54.32
CA ILE A 399 -53.58 -21.27 55.70
C ILE A 399 -54.10 -22.49 56.51
N GLN A 400 -55.30 -22.96 56.24
CA GLN A 400 -55.87 -24.12 56.92
C GLN A 400 -55.04 -25.41 56.62
N ILE A 401 -54.64 -25.66 55.39
CA ILE A 401 -53.80 -26.79 54.97
C ILE A 401 -52.45 -26.73 55.67
N ILE A 402 -51.81 -25.59 55.66
CA ILE A 402 -50.49 -25.40 56.28
C ILE A 402 -50.58 -25.65 57.81
N ARG A 403 -51.56 -25.05 58.50
CA ARG A 403 -51.74 -25.17 59.94
C ARG A 403 -52.12 -26.60 60.39
N SER A 404 -52.87 -27.34 59.56
CA SER A 404 -53.29 -28.72 59.87
C SER A 404 -52.24 -29.75 59.53
N SER A 405 -51.14 -29.36 58.86
CA SER A 405 -50.04 -30.28 58.48
C SER A 405 -49.00 -30.34 59.60
N GLN A 406 -48.52 -31.57 59.90
CA GLN A 406 -47.51 -31.82 60.95
C GLN A 406 -46.11 -31.46 60.54
N THR A 407 -45.83 -31.53 59.24
CA THR A 407 -44.53 -31.21 58.67
C THR A 407 -44.64 -30.35 57.38
N THR A 408 -43.62 -29.59 57.07
CA THR A 408 -43.57 -28.83 55.85
C THR A 408 -43.73 -29.67 54.58
N GLN A 409 -43.22 -30.92 54.62
CA GLN A 409 -43.33 -31.85 53.48
C GLN A 409 -44.82 -32.28 53.28
N ILE A 410 -45.54 -32.63 54.31
CA ILE A 410 -46.99 -32.93 54.23
C ILE A 410 -47.82 -31.74 53.77
N ALA A 411 -47.44 -30.52 54.17
CA ALA A 411 -48.12 -29.34 53.75
C ALA A 411 -47.93 -29.12 52.23
N LYS A 412 -46.72 -29.32 51.70
CA LYS A 412 -46.43 -29.26 50.27
C LYS A 412 -47.23 -30.28 49.45
N GLU A 413 -47.26 -31.55 49.92
CA GLU A 413 -47.95 -32.65 49.24
C GLU A 413 -49.43 -32.32 49.08
N ARG A 414 -50.06 -31.83 50.16
CA ARG A 414 -51.48 -31.49 50.20
C ARG A 414 -51.80 -30.26 49.31
N LEU A 415 -50.92 -29.26 49.29
CA LEU A 415 -51.03 -28.10 48.42
C LEU A 415 -50.89 -28.49 46.89
N ILE A 416 -49.95 -29.42 46.60
CA ILE A 416 -49.81 -29.97 45.27
C ILE A 416 -51.07 -30.72 44.82
N GLU A 417 -51.59 -31.61 45.65
CA GLU A 417 -52.78 -32.40 45.36
C GLU A 417 -53.99 -31.50 45.19
N ARG A 418 -54.19 -30.52 46.09
CA ARG A 418 -55.40 -29.67 46.12
C ARG A 418 -55.47 -28.66 44.98
N PHE A 419 -54.35 -27.98 44.63
CA PHE A 419 -54.31 -26.90 43.67
C PHE A 419 -53.59 -27.24 42.37
N SER A 420 -53.20 -28.53 42.19
CA SER A 420 -52.43 -29.00 41.06
C SER A 420 -51.12 -28.18 40.82
N LEU A 421 -50.44 -27.81 41.91
CA LEU A 421 -49.21 -27.03 41.90
C LEU A 421 -47.98 -27.91 41.64
N SER A 422 -46.90 -27.31 41.13
CA SER A 422 -45.59 -27.94 41.10
C SER A 422 -44.96 -27.93 42.52
N GLU A 423 -43.93 -28.76 42.71
CA GLU A 423 -43.19 -28.78 43.97
C GLU A 423 -42.53 -27.44 44.28
N VAL A 424 -41.99 -26.78 43.26
CA VAL A 424 -41.37 -25.43 43.35
C VAL A 424 -42.41 -24.39 43.78
N GLN A 425 -43.62 -24.43 43.22
CA GLN A 425 -44.71 -23.52 43.60
C GLN A 425 -45.16 -23.78 45.03
N ALA A 426 -45.36 -25.03 45.41
CA ALA A 426 -45.76 -25.40 46.80
C ALA A 426 -44.68 -24.99 47.82
N GLN A 427 -43.38 -25.14 47.47
CA GLN A 427 -42.28 -24.66 48.32
C GLN A 427 -42.36 -23.11 48.49
N ALA A 428 -42.53 -22.36 47.39
CA ALA A 428 -42.65 -20.91 47.43
C ALA A 428 -43.84 -20.41 48.28
N ILE A 429 -44.94 -21.15 48.24
CA ILE A 429 -46.13 -20.86 49.07
C ILE A 429 -45.87 -21.07 50.56
N VAL A 430 -45.21 -22.21 50.91
CA VAL A 430 -44.87 -22.51 52.30
C VAL A 430 -43.82 -21.52 52.85
N ASP A 431 -42.92 -21.03 52.05
CA ASP A 431 -41.89 -20.04 52.42
C ASP A 431 -42.42 -18.58 52.39
N MET A 432 -43.69 -18.37 52.04
CA MET A 432 -44.29 -17.05 51.91
C MET A 432 -44.42 -16.34 53.29
N ARG A 433 -43.91 -15.13 53.31
CA ARG A 433 -43.94 -14.31 54.52
C ARG A 433 -45.37 -13.74 54.74
N LEU A 434 -45.84 -13.63 55.99
CA LEU A 434 -47.16 -13.12 56.35
C LEU A 434 -47.44 -11.73 55.76
N ARG A 435 -46.50 -10.86 55.59
CA ARG A 435 -46.63 -9.56 54.94
C ARG A 435 -47.14 -9.65 53.49
N ALA A 436 -46.83 -10.71 52.78
CA ALA A 436 -47.22 -10.94 51.38
C ALA A 436 -48.75 -11.14 51.23
N LEU A 437 -49.45 -11.35 52.33
CA LEU A 437 -50.90 -11.48 52.35
C LEU A 437 -51.67 -10.15 52.33
N THR A 438 -50.95 -9.01 52.33
CA THR A 438 -51.60 -7.69 52.26
C THR A 438 -52.04 -7.35 50.83
N GLY A 439 -53.13 -6.61 50.70
CA GLY A 439 -53.61 -6.22 49.35
C GLY A 439 -52.58 -5.46 48.48
N LEU A 440 -51.73 -4.65 49.14
CA LEU A 440 -50.68 -3.91 48.44
C LEU A 440 -49.63 -4.85 47.89
N GLU A 441 -49.22 -5.90 48.56
CA GLU A 441 -48.24 -6.90 48.08
C GLU A 441 -48.85 -7.78 46.99
N ARG A 442 -50.12 -8.08 47.03
CA ARG A 442 -50.86 -8.77 45.96
C ARG A 442 -50.81 -7.98 44.67
N GLU A 443 -51.12 -6.67 44.69
CA GLU A 443 -51.05 -5.79 43.54
C GLU A 443 -49.63 -5.74 42.92
N LYS A 444 -48.60 -5.78 43.77
CA LYS A 444 -47.21 -5.86 43.30
C LYS A 444 -46.92 -7.18 42.55
N LEU A 445 -47.40 -8.31 43.08
CA LEU A 445 -47.23 -9.62 42.46
C LEU A 445 -47.96 -9.71 41.10
N GLU A 446 -49.17 -9.18 41.05
CA GLU A 446 -49.97 -9.09 39.82
C GLU A 446 -49.30 -8.20 38.75
N ASN A 447 -48.71 -7.06 39.17
CA ASN A 447 -47.96 -6.17 38.28
C ASN A 447 -46.65 -6.84 37.81
N GLU A 448 -45.89 -7.50 38.72
CA GLU A 448 -44.69 -8.24 38.35
C GLU A 448 -44.99 -9.37 37.34
N HIS A 449 -46.07 -10.13 37.56
CA HIS A 449 -46.52 -11.16 36.62
C HIS A 449 -46.85 -10.58 35.26
N ARG A 450 -47.58 -9.43 35.19
CA ARG A 450 -47.91 -8.79 33.92
C ARG A 450 -46.67 -8.27 33.16
N GLU A 451 -45.72 -7.70 33.88
CA GLU A 451 -44.45 -7.25 33.29
C GLU A 451 -43.59 -8.44 32.78
N LEU A 452 -43.58 -9.52 33.55
CA LEU A 452 -42.86 -10.74 33.14
C LEU A 452 -43.47 -11.37 31.88
N LEU A 453 -44.81 -11.43 31.78
CA LEU A 453 -45.46 -11.96 30.58
C LEU A 453 -45.11 -11.12 29.33
N LYS A 454 -45.03 -9.79 29.44
CA LYS A 454 -44.58 -8.93 28.35
C LYS A 454 -43.14 -9.23 27.97
N LYS A 455 -42.25 -9.32 28.97
CA LYS A 455 -40.83 -9.64 28.77
C LYS A 455 -40.64 -11.03 28.13
N ILE A 456 -41.39 -12.03 28.57
CA ILE A 456 -41.38 -13.39 27.98
C ILE A 456 -41.80 -13.36 26.52
N ALA A 457 -42.85 -12.60 26.20
CA ALA A 457 -43.30 -12.43 24.80
C ALA A 457 -42.25 -11.74 23.93
N GLU A 458 -41.59 -10.68 24.44
CA GLU A 458 -40.50 -9.99 23.75
C GLU A 458 -39.30 -10.91 23.53
N LEU A 459 -38.86 -11.67 24.56
CA LEU A 459 -37.73 -12.59 24.44
C LEU A 459 -38.03 -13.74 23.46
N LYS A 460 -39.29 -14.29 23.47
CA LYS A 460 -39.71 -15.27 22.49
C LYS A 460 -39.71 -14.72 21.03
N ALA A 461 -40.15 -13.47 20.86
CA ALA A 461 -40.13 -12.82 19.55
C ALA A 461 -38.70 -12.66 19.01
N ILE A 462 -37.74 -12.24 19.87
CA ILE A 462 -36.33 -12.12 19.50
C ILE A 462 -35.74 -13.47 19.08
N LEU A 463 -36.09 -14.56 19.77
CA LEU A 463 -35.61 -15.91 19.45
C LEU A 463 -36.26 -16.49 18.16
N ALA A 464 -37.46 -16.05 17.81
CA ALA A 464 -38.21 -16.51 16.64
C ALA A 464 -37.84 -15.78 15.34
N ASP A 465 -37.33 -14.55 15.43
CA ASP A 465 -37.03 -13.70 14.26
C ASP A 465 -35.59 -13.19 14.29
N GLU A 466 -34.79 -13.64 13.31
CA GLU A 466 -33.39 -13.21 13.16
C GLU A 466 -33.28 -11.69 12.96
N LYS A 467 -34.26 -11.04 12.34
CA LYS A 467 -34.24 -9.58 12.14
C LYS A 467 -34.36 -8.83 13.47
N LEU A 468 -35.17 -9.31 14.38
CA LEU A 468 -35.26 -8.75 15.73
C LEU A 468 -33.97 -8.99 16.51
N LEU A 469 -33.37 -10.17 16.39
CA LEU A 469 -32.10 -10.49 17.01
C LEU A 469 -30.98 -9.55 16.51
N LEU A 470 -30.86 -9.35 15.21
CA LEU A 470 -29.91 -8.40 14.61
C LEU A 470 -30.19 -6.95 15.03
N GLY A 471 -31.47 -6.58 15.19
CA GLY A 471 -31.87 -5.27 15.73
C GLY A 471 -31.37 -5.04 17.15
N VAL A 472 -31.41 -6.06 18.02
CA VAL A 472 -30.85 -5.99 19.39
C VAL A 472 -29.34 -5.81 19.33
N ILE A 473 -28.63 -6.61 18.52
CA ILE A 473 -27.16 -6.51 18.36
C ILE A 473 -26.79 -5.11 17.88
N LYS A 474 -27.45 -4.61 16.84
CA LYS A 474 -27.23 -3.25 16.29
C LYS A 474 -27.38 -2.17 17.36
N SER A 475 -28.47 -2.21 18.13
CA SER A 475 -28.74 -1.21 19.17
C SER A 475 -27.69 -1.21 20.28
N GLU A 476 -27.29 -2.38 20.76
CA GLU A 476 -26.27 -2.51 21.81
C GLU A 476 -24.88 -2.03 21.33
N MET A 477 -24.52 -2.34 20.10
CA MET A 477 -23.27 -1.86 19.50
C MET A 477 -23.25 -0.35 19.32
N LEU A 478 -24.36 0.26 18.87
CA LEU A 478 -24.47 1.70 18.73
C LEU A 478 -24.37 2.40 20.09
N ILE A 479 -25.03 1.88 21.13
CA ILE A 479 -24.90 2.40 22.49
C ILE A 479 -23.45 2.33 22.98
N THR A 480 -22.76 1.24 22.70
CA THR A 480 -21.34 1.05 23.08
C THR A 480 -20.47 2.07 22.33
N ALA A 481 -20.70 2.28 21.03
CA ALA A 481 -19.97 3.24 20.21
C ALA A 481 -20.25 4.69 20.63
N GLU A 482 -21.47 5.02 21.04
CA GLU A 482 -21.82 6.35 21.56
C GLU A 482 -21.12 6.63 22.90
N LYS A 483 -21.13 5.63 23.80
CA LYS A 483 -20.61 5.77 25.16
C LYS A 483 -19.08 5.83 25.24
N TYR A 484 -18.37 5.11 24.38
CA TYR A 484 -16.91 4.95 24.44
C TYR A 484 -16.17 5.45 23.21
N GLY A 485 -16.86 5.74 22.09
CA GLY A 485 -16.25 6.19 20.86
C GLY A 485 -15.76 7.63 20.98
N ASP A 486 -14.55 7.85 20.48
CA ASP A 486 -13.90 9.13 20.36
C ASP A 486 -13.62 9.48 18.89
N ASP A 487 -13.06 10.63 18.63
CA ASP A 487 -12.63 11.03 17.30
C ASP A 487 -11.34 10.31 16.89
N ARG A 488 -11.10 10.23 15.60
CA ARG A 488 -9.84 9.66 15.07
C ARG A 488 -8.63 10.41 15.62
N ARG A 489 -7.62 9.65 16.06
CA ARG A 489 -6.31 10.17 16.44
C ARG A 489 -5.40 10.30 15.20
N SER A 490 -5.37 9.27 14.34
CA SER A 490 -4.56 9.30 13.12
C SER A 490 -5.26 10.08 12.00
N LYS A 491 -4.58 11.08 11.44
CA LYS A 491 -5.04 11.86 10.29
C LYS A 491 -4.78 11.07 9.00
N ILE A 492 -5.65 11.20 8.01
CA ILE A 492 -5.42 10.66 6.67
C ILE A 492 -4.93 11.82 5.79
N GLY A 493 -3.68 11.75 5.38
CA GLY A 493 -3.04 12.72 4.50
C GLY A 493 -2.88 12.18 3.08
N TYR A 494 -2.62 13.10 2.15
CA TYR A 494 -2.26 12.71 0.79
C TYR A 494 -0.90 12.02 0.79
N ASP A 495 -0.80 10.91 0.09
CA ASP A 495 0.50 10.33 -0.19
C ASP A 495 1.13 11.06 -1.37
N VAL A 496 2.24 11.75 -1.13
CA VAL A 496 3.05 12.36 -2.19
C VAL A 496 3.56 11.32 -3.21
N TYR A 497 3.48 10.02 -2.85
CA TYR A 497 3.75 8.91 -3.77
C TYR A 497 2.49 8.37 -4.48
N ASP A 498 1.28 8.73 -4.04
CA ASP A 498 0.03 8.50 -4.78
C ASP A 498 -0.23 9.59 -5.82
N ILE A 499 0.30 10.78 -5.63
CA ILE A 499 0.60 11.72 -6.71
C ILE A 499 1.94 11.21 -7.23
N ASN A 500 1.95 10.48 -8.34
CA ASN A 500 3.19 10.24 -9.07
C ASN A 500 3.91 11.58 -9.15
N MET A 501 5.21 11.64 -8.80
CA MET A 501 6.00 12.85 -9.08
C MET A 501 5.81 13.30 -10.55
N GLU A 502 5.39 12.37 -11.37
CA GLU A 502 5.00 12.51 -12.75
C GLU A 502 3.74 13.38 -12.94
N ASP A 503 2.74 13.30 -12.05
CA ASP A 503 1.50 14.10 -12.12
C ASP A 503 1.70 15.58 -11.70
N LEU A 504 2.80 15.88 -11.01
CA LEU A 504 3.22 17.24 -10.63
C LEU A 504 4.09 17.92 -11.71
N ILE A 505 4.57 17.16 -12.69
CA ILE A 505 5.36 17.67 -13.79
C ILE A 505 4.39 18.02 -14.93
N PRO A 506 4.38 19.26 -15.43
CA PRO A 506 3.50 19.61 -16.54
C PRO A 506 3.83 18.77 -17.77
N ARG A 507 2.80 18.36 -18.51
CA ARG A 507 2.93 17.64 -19.79
C ARG A 507 3.27 18.60 -20.89
N ASP A 508 4.53 18.99 -20.99
CA ASP A 508 5.01 19.92 -21.98
C ASP A 508 5.74 19.20 -23.12
N ASN A 509 5.60 19.73 -24.30
CA ASN A 509 6.44 19.36 -25.42
C ASN A 509 7.87 19.83 -25.17
N THR A 510 8.84 18.95 -25.33
CA THR A 510 10.23 19.20 -24.99
C THR A 510 11.17 18.65 -26.06
N VAL A 511 12.32 19.30 -26.21
CA VAL A 511 13.39 18.90 -27.13
C VAL A 511 14.53 18.30 -26.30
N ILE A 512 14.90 17.08 -26.61
CA ILE A 512 16.11 16.44 -26.09
C ILE A 512 17.23 16.59 -27.12
N ALA A 513 18.34 17.18 -26.69
CA ALA A 513 19.54 17.30 -27.51
C ALA A 513 20.66 16.46 -26.93
N MET A 514 21.30 15.64 -27.76
CA MET A 514 22.44 14.82 -27.39
C MET A 514 23.61 15.09 -28.34
N THR A 515 24.81 15.18 -27.78
CA THR A 515 26.04 15.38 -28.56
C THR A 515 26.81 14.09 -28.79
N SER A 516 27.72 14.08 -29.74
CA SER A 516 28.56 12.91 -30.06
C SER A 516 29.48 12.46 -28.92
N LEU A 517 29.89 13.38 -28.04
CA LEU A 517 30.65 13.08 -26.84
C LEU A 517 29.72 12.64 -25.66
N GLY A 518 28.39 12.55 -25.86
CA GLY A 518 27.45 12.08 -24.89
C GLY A 518 27.01 13.13 -23.87
N TYR A 519 27.00 14.41 -24.18
CA TYR A 519 26.32 15.42 -23.41
C TYR A 519 24.85 15.46 -23.80
N ILE A 520 23.96 15.50 -22.83
CA ILE A 520 22.51 15.50 -23.03
C ILE A 520 21.85 16.60 -22.22
N LYS A 521 20.79 17.19 -22.77
CA LYS A 521 19.95 18.19 -22.11
C LYS A 521 18.52 18.16 -22.64
N ARG A 522 17.61 18.68 -21.82
CA ARG A 522 16.23 18.93 -22.18
C ARG A 522 15.98 20.43 -22.33
N MET A 523 15.17 20.83 -23.29
CA MET A 523 14.83 22.23 -23.55
C MET A 523 13.34 22.36 -23.85
N THR A 524 12.71 23.46 -23.48
CA THR A 524 11.34 23.79 -23.91
C THR A 524 11.28 24.14 -25.38
N VAL A 525 10.17 23.81 -26.06
CA VAL A 525 9.97 24.05 -27.50
C VAL A 525 10.02 25.55 -27.83
N ASP A 526 9.60 26.41 -26.91
CA ASP A 526 9.64 27.89 -27.08
C ASP A 526 11.03 28.46 -27.36
N ASN A 527 12.08 27.73 -26.98
CA ASN A 527 13.47 28.10 -27.26
C ASN A 527 13.88 27.87 -28.72
N PHE A 528 13.01 27.27 -29.57
CA PHE A 528 13.26 26.93 -30.98
C PHE A 528 12.32 27.65 -31.94
N LYS A 529 11.90 28.90 -31.69
CA LYS A 529 11.09 29.68 -32.64
C LYS A 529 11.83 29.86 -33.94
N SER A 530 11.17 29.53 -35.06
CA SER A 530 11.68 29.64 -36.41
C SER A 530 12.11 31.08 -36.75
N GLN A 531 13.30 31.26 -37.36
CA GLN A 531 13.74 32.54 -37.90
C GLN A 531 13.33 32.65 -39.38
N ASN A 532 12.95 33.90 -39.78
CA ASN A 532 12.65 34.21 -41.17
C ASN A 532 13.89 34.05 -42.07
N ARG A 533 13.67 33.82 -43.40
CA ARG A 533 14.70 33.76 -44.44
C ARG A 533 15.71 34.91 -44.31
N GLY A 534 17.04 34.58 -44.21
CA GLY A 534 18.14 35.55 -44.16
C GLY A 534 18.78 35.74 -42.77
N GLY A 535 18.29 35.05 -41.71
CA GLY A 535 18.88 35.09 -40.39
C GLY A 535 20.18 34.28 -40.30
N LYS A 536 21.19 34.82 -39.59
CA LYS A 536 22.38 34.02 -39.20
C LYS A 536 21.89 32.91 -38.28
N GLY A 537 22.18 31.65 -38.60
CA GLY A 537 21.76 30.45 -37.84
C GLY A 537 22.04 30.58 -36.36
N ILE A 538 21.22 29.94 -35.57
CA ILE A 538 21.26 29.99 -34.11
C ILE A 538 22.12 28.84 -33.59
N LYS A 539 23.13 29.14 -32.74
CA LYS A 539 23.87 28.11 -32.00
C LYS A 539 22.92 27.41 -31.01
N GLY A 540 22.62 26.13 -31.22
CA GLY A 540 21.74 25.35 -30.39
C GLY A 540 22.36 24.83 -29.08
N MET A 541 23.68 24.84 -28.96
CA MET A 541 24.41 24.35 -27.79
C MET A 541 25.87 24.88 -27.86
N GLN A 542 26.48 25.18 -26.68
CA GLN A 542 27.93 25.32 -26.58
C GLN A 542 28.55 23.94 -26.58
N THR A 543 29.28 23.59 -27.59
CA THR A 543 30.07 22.37 -27.71
C THR A 543 31.54 22.65 -27.35
N ILE A 544 32.27 21.63 -26.93
CA ILE A 544 33.74 21.67 -26.84
C ILE A 544 34.27 21.64 -28.26
N GLU A 545 35.50 22.10 -28.48
CA GLU A 545 36.20 21.86 -29.74
C GLU A 545 36.13 20.37 -30.06
N GLU A 546 35.61 19.96 -31.24
CA GLU A 546 35.38 18.61 -31.73
C GLU A 546 34.06 17.95 -31.33
N ASP A 547 33.10 18.57 -30.53
CA ASP A 547 31.81 18.00 -30.20
C ASP A 547 30.70 18.66 -31.06
N TYR A 548 29.66 17.86 -31.40
CA TYR A 548 28.53 18.33 -32.20
C TYR A 548 27.24 17.65 -31.75
N ILE A 549 26.09 18.28 -32.04
CA ILE A 549 24.78 17.67 -31.76
C ILE A 549 24.60 16.47 -32.69
N GLU A 550 24.49 15.29 -32.09
CA GLU A 550 24.30 14.04 -32.82
C GLU A 550 22.82 13.71 -33.01
N ASP A 551 22.01 13.99 -32.01
CA ASP A 551 20.58 13.64 -31.99
C ASP A 551 19.74 14.77 -31.40
N LEU A 552 18.64 15.11 -32.08
CA LEU A 552 17.60 16.04 -31.61
C LEU A 552 16.29 15.32 -31.68
N LEU A 553 15.64 15.12 -30.49
CA LEU A 553 14.41 14.40 -30.36
C LEU A 553 13.34 15.29 -29.76
N MET A 554 12.23 15.49 -30.47
CA MET A 554 11.02 16.09 -29.93
C MET A 554 10.17 15.02 -29.24
N THR A 555 9.77 15.30 -28.02
CA THR A 555 8.98 14.38 -27.20
C THR A 555 8.21 15.16 -26.15
N THR A 556 7.40 14.49 -25.34
CA THR A 556 6.79 15.11 -24.17
C THR A 556 7.58 14.77 -22.92
N THR A 557 7.46 15.59 -21.87
CA THR A 557 8.12 15.37 -20.57
C THR A 557 7.86 13.99 -19.99
N HIS A 558 6.72 13.37 -20.28
CA HIS A 558 6.27 12.09 -19.71
C HIS A 558 6.63 10.85 -20.52
N HIS A 559 7.08 10.98 -21.77
CA HIS A 559 7.48 9.83 -22.57
C HIS A 559 8.72 9.14 -21.98
N TYR A 560 8.78 7.83 -22.15
CA TYR A 560 10.00 7.08 -21.90
C TYR A 560 10.98 7.29 -23.06
N LEU A 561 12.24 7.43 -22.72
CA LEU A 561 13.36 7.44 -23.67
C LEU A 561 14.16 6.17 -23.48
N MET A 562 14.28 5.39 -24.54
CA MET A 562 15.13 4.21 -24.58
C MET A 562 16.45 4.56 -25.25
N PHE A 563 17.53 4.31 -24.54
CA PHE A 563 18.91 4.55 -24.99
C PHE A 563 19.56 3.22 -25.34
N PHE A 564 19.81 2.98 -26.59
CA PHE A 564 20.53 1.80 -27.07
C PHE A 564 22.01 2.10 -27.20
N THR A 565 22.88 1.16 -26.82
CA THR A 565 24.34 1.36 -26.85
C THR A 565 25.01 0.49 -27.90
N ASN A 566 26.21 0.89 -28.29
CA ASN A 566 27.05 0.12 -29.22
C ASN A 566 27.36 -1.31 -28.69
N TYR A 567 27.27 -1.55 -27.38
CA TYR A 567 27.42 -2.87 -26.76
C TYR A 567 26.14 -3.72 -26.76
N GLY A 568 25.08 -3.26 -27.45
CA GLY A 568 23.81 -3.96 -27.57
C GLY A 568 22.98 -3.97 -26.28
N ARG A 569 23.18 -3.00 -25.41
CA ARG A 569 22.40 -2.79 -24.19
C ARG A 569 21.38 -1.68 -24.41
N VAL A 570 20.34 -1.70 -23.54
CA VAL A 570 19.29 -0.67 -23.50
C VAL A 570 19.12 -0.16 -22.09
N TYR A 571 18.98 1.15 -21.95
CA TYR A 571 18.64 1.88 -20.73
C TYR A 571 17.35 2.65 -20.95
N ARG A 572 16.63 2.95 -19.88
CA ARG A 572 15.36 3.67 -19.95
C ARG A 572 15.30 4.78 -18.90
N LEU A 573 14.88 5.98 -19.34
CA LEU A 573 14.60 7.13 -18.49
C LEU A 573 13.29 7.76 -18.93
N LYS A 574 12.65 8.52 -18.04
CA LYS A 574 11.61 9.48 -18.41
C LYS A 574 12.26 10.76 -18.94
N ALA A 575 11.63 11.42 -19.90
CA ALA A 575 12.19 12.64 -20.48
C ALA A 575 12.40 13.75 -19.44
N TYR A 576 11.53 13.84 -18.41
CA TYR A 576 11.69 14.80 -17.30
C TYR A 576 12.89 14.50 -16.38
N GLU A 577 13.44 13.29 -16.37
CA GLU A 577 14.64 12.95 -15.58
C GLU A 577 15.91 13.58 -16.19
N ILE A 578 15.84 14.01 -17.45
CA ILE A 578 16.94 14.74 -18.10
C ILE A 578 16.86 16.20 -17.65
N PRO A 579 17.93 16.76 -17.08
CA PRO A 579 17.94 18.13 -16.60
C PRO A 579 17.62 19.15 -17.68
N GLU A 580 16.77 20.10 -17.31
CA GLU A 580 16.45 21.25 -18.15
C GLU A 580 17.64 22.20 -18.20
N ALA A 581 17.95 22.68 -19.38
CA ALA A 581 19.05 23.62 -19.60
C ALA A 581 18.72 24.60 -20.70
N GLY A 582 19.20 25.83 -20.56
CA GLY A 582 19.03 26.87 -21.55
C GLY A 582 19.69 26.50 -22.90
N ARG A 583 19.28 27.17 -23.97
CA ARG A 583 19.72 26.92 -25.35
C ARG A 583 21.24 26.85 -25.51
N THR A 584 21.99 27.76 -24.88
CA THR A 584 23.45 27.85 -24.97
C THR A 584 24.22 26.95 -24.00
N ALA A 585 23.56 26.31 -23.02
CA ALA A 585 24.18 25.44 -22.04
C ALA A 585 24.65 24.13 -22.71
N ARG A 586 25.74 23.53 -22.20
CA ARG A 586 26.28 22.26 -22.69
C ARG A 586 25.40 21.05 -22.29
N GLY A 587 24.60 21.12 -21.21
CA GLY A 587 23.95 19.98 -20.63
C GLY A 587 24.89 19.18 -19.73
N ILE A 588 24.52 17.96 -19.39
CA ILE A 588 25.29 17.06 -18.54
C ILE A 588 25.75 15.81 -19.30
N ALA A 589 26.86 15.23 -18.90
CA ALA A 589 27.33 13.97 -19.49
C ALA A 589 26.35 12.84 -19.15
N ILE A 590 25.95 12.07 -20.17
CA ILE A 590 24.95 11.00 -20.02
C ILE A 590 25.42 9.89 -19.05
N VAL A 591 26.74 9.70 -18.89
CA VAL A 591 27.30 8.76 -17.90
C VAL A 591 26.98 9.14 -16.46
N ASN A 592 26.60 10.40 -16.19
CA ASN A 592 26.14 10.83 -14.87
C ASN A 592 24.67 10.46 -14.60
N ILE A 593 23.91 10.13 -15.64
CA ILE A 593 22.49 9.73 -15.54
C ILE A 593 22.33 8.22 -15.71
N LEU A 594 23.06 7.63 -16.69
CA LEU A 594 23.04 6.21 -17.02
C LEU A 594 24.31 5.53 -16.56
N GLN A 595 24.21 4.32 -16.00
CA GLN A 595 25.34 3.52 -15.57
C GLN A 595 25.99 2.80 -16.77
N LEU A 596 26.66 3.57 -17.63
CA LEU A 596 27.36 3.04 -18.79
C LEU A 596 28.69 2.39 -18.41
N ASN A 597 29.07 1.34 -19.14
CA ASN A 597 30.39 0.70 -18.99
C ASN A 597 31.48 1.53 -19.67
N PRO A 598 32.76 1.35 -19.33
CA PRO A 598 33.87 2.00 -20.04
C PRO A 598 33.82 1.68 -21.54
N GLY A 599 33.86 2.71 -22.38
CA GLY A 599 33.80 2.59 -23.85
C GLY A 599 32.41 2.39 -24.44
N GLU A 600 31.36 2.30 -23.61
CA GLU A 600 29.96 2.21 -24.03
C GLU A 600 29.45 3.58 -24.47
N LYS A 601 28.88 3.66 -25.69
CA LYS A 601 28.32 4.87 -26.29
C LYS A 601 26.88 4.65 -26.71
N ILE A 602 26.09 5.72 -26.72
CA ILE A 602 24.72 5.65 -27.21
C ILE A 602 24.73 5.57 -28.74
N SER A 603 24.04 4.61 -29.31
CA SER A 603 23.88 4.40 -30.76
C SER A 603 22.50 4.84 -31.26
N ALA A 604 21.48 4.84 -30.41
CA ALA A 604 20.14 5.30 -30.79
C ALA A 604 19.33 5.72 -29.54
N MET A 605 18.48 6.72 -29.70
CA MET A 605 17.53 7.20 -28.72
C MET A 605 16.12 7.14 -29.30
N ILE A 606 15.21 6.43 -28.64
CA ILE A 606 13.84 6.20 -29.14
C ILE A 606 12.84 6.63 -28.07
N PRO A 607 11.91 7.55 -28.38
CA PRO A 607 10.81 7.90 -27.48
C PRO A 607 9.72 6.85 -27.57
N ILE A 608 9.18 6.47 -26.42
CA ILE A 608 8.06 5.53 -26.29
C ILE A 608 6.96 6.21 -25.50
N LYS A 609 5.80 6.38 -26.14
CA LYS A 609 4.59 6.86 -25.49
C LYS A 609 3.98 5.73 -24.65
N ASP A 610 3.68 4.62 -25.31
CA ASP A 610 3.07 3.43 -24.70
C ASP A 610 3.69 2.14 -25.27
N TYR A 611 3.61 1.06 -24.50
CA TYR A 611 4.04 -0.27 -24.96
C TYR A 611 2.87 -0.93 -25.71
N GLU A 612 2.91 -0.90 -27.06
CA GLU A 612 1.88 -1.49 -27.92
C GLU A 612 2.36 -2.83 -28.49
N ASP A 613 1.48 -3.82 -28.53
CA ASP A 613 1.84 -5.19 -28.93
C ASP A 613 2.21 -5.34 -30.42
N ASP A 614 1.80 -4.41 -31.26
CA ASP A 614 2.02 -4.45 -32.71
C ASP A 614 3.31 -3.77 -33.17
N LYS A 615 4.00 -3.03 -32.28
CA LYS A 615 5.27 -2.35 -32.59
C LYS A 615 6.47 -3.21 -32.25
N ASN A 616 7.44 -3.17 -33.15
CA ASN A 616 8.72 -3.85 -32.98
C ASN A 616 9.90 -2.87 -33.00
N LEU A 617 10.98 -3.23 -32.36
CA LEU A 617 12.27 -2.59 -32.48
C LEU A 617 13.14 -3.38 -33.44
N PHE A 618 13.51 -2.74 -34.54
CA PHE A 618 14.40 -3.29 -35.53
C PHE A 618 15.83 -2.76 -35.31
N MET A 619 16.77 -3.67 -35.15
CA MET A 619 18.15 -3.39 -34.78
C MET A 619 19.08 -3.82 -35.90
N VAL A 620 20.13 -3.04 -36.14
CA VAL A 620 21.15 -3.40 -37.13
C VAL A 620 22.54 -3.22 -36.54
N THR A 621 23.41 -4.20 -36.82
CA THR A 621 24.82 -4.15 -36.42
C THR A 621 25.74 -3.74 -37.58
N LYS A 622 26.93 -3.30 -37.24
CA LYS A 622 27.98 -2.89 -38.17
C LYS A 622 28.33 -4.00 -39.16
N ARG A 623 28.27 -5.25 -38.76
CA ARG A 623 28.55 -6.44 -39.57
C ARG A 623 27.36 -6.97 -40.37
N GLY A 624 26.25 -6.21 -40.41
CA GLY A 624 25.05 -6.54 -41.21
C GLY A 624 24.14 -7.59 -40.63
N ILE A 625 24.22 -7.84 -39.31
CA ILE A 625 23.25 -8.63 -38.57
C ILE A 625 22.04 -7.73 -38.26
N VAL A 626 20.84 -8.29 -38.45
CA VAL A 626 19.59 -7.60 -38.10
C VAL A 626 18.77 -8.42 -37.10
N LYS A 627 18.03 -7.73 -36.27
CA LYS A 627 17.19 -8.36 -35.27
C LYS A 627 15.88 -7.56 -35.12
N LYS A 628 14.78 -8.29 -34.96
CA LYS A 628 13.47 -7.71 -34.63
C LYS A 628 13.02 -8.26 -33.28
N THR A 629 12.60 -7.35 -32.38
CA THR A 629 12.13 -7.70 -31.04
C THR A 629 10.90 -6.85 -30.72
N SER A 630 9.83 -7.47 -30.17
CA SER A 630 8.67 -6.73 -29.73
C SER A 630 9.03 -5.68 -28.67
N ILE A 631 8.40 -4.51 -28.75
CA ILE A 631 8.59 -3.41 -27.78
C ILE A 631 8.21 -3.82 -26.36
N MET A 632 7.24 -4.74 -26.22
CA MET A 632 6.79 -5.30 -24.95
C MET A 632 7.91 -6.00 -24.16
N GLU A 633 8.87 -6.61 -24.84
CA GLU A 633 10.04 -7.22 -24.21
C GLU A 633 10.89 -6.24 -23.40
N PHE A 634 10.70 -4.94 -23.62
CA PHE A 634 11.42 -3.85 -22.96
C PHE A 634 10.58 -3.08 -21.93
N SER A 635 9.40 -3.57 -21.58
CA SER A 635 8.52 -2.94 -20.57
C SER A 635 9.17 -2.83 -19.18
N ASN A 636 10.10 -3.75 -18.84
CA ASN A 636 10.77 -3.82 -17.54
C ASN A 636 12.29 -3.64 -17.66
N VAL A 637 12.75 -2.48 -18.12
CA VAL A 637 14.19 -2.14 -18.15
C VAL A 637 14.63 -1.60 -16.78
N ARG A 638 15.63 -2.24 -16.17
CA ARG A 638 16.20 -1.83 -14.87
C ARG A 638 17.21 -0.67 -15.06
N LYS A 639 17.50 0.08 -13.99
CA LYS A 639 18.47 1.22 -14.02
C LYS A 639 19.88 0.84 -14.47
N ASN A 640 20.30 -0.39 -14.23
CA ASN A 640 21.63 -0.89 -14.66
C ASN A 640 21.64 -1.41 -16.10
N GLY A 641 20.60 -1.13 -16.87
CA GLY A 641 20.48 -1.55 -18.27
C GLY A 641 20.15 -3.03 -18.46
N LEU A 642 19.77 -3.36 -19.68
CA LEU A 642 19.33 -4.70 -20.08
C LEU A 642 19.93 -5.05 -21.44
N ALA A 643 20.27 -6.32 -21.69
CA ALA A 643 20.73 -6.76 -23.01
C ALA A 643 19.57 -6.67 -24.02
N ALA A 644 19.78 -5.95 -25.11
CA ALA A 644 18.84 -5.81 -26.24
C ALA A 644 19.17 -6.77 -27.38
N ILE A 645 20.46 -7.01 -27.62
CA ILE A 645 20.99 -7.94 -28.62
C ILE A 645 22.31 -8.51 -28.08
N ASN A 646 22.56 -9.80 -28.31
CA ASN A 646 23.88 -10.38 -28.12
C ASN A 646 24.73 -10.17 -29.36
N LEU A 647 25.77 -9.37 -29.23
CA LEU A 647 26.71 -9.08 -30.32
C LEU A 647 27.73 -10.20 -30.44
N ARG A 648 28.29 -10.36 -31.66
CA ARG A 648 29.48 -11.15 -31.90
C ARG A 648 30.72 -10.39 -31.49
N ASP A 649 31.83 -11.08 -31.31
CA ASP A 649 33.12 -10.43 -31.11
C ASP A 649 33.41 -9.50 -32.27
N ASP A 650 33.90 -8.29 -32.00
CA ASP A 650 34.19 -7.23 -32.95
C ASP A 650 32.98 -6.69 -33.74
N ASP A 651 31.75 -6.86 -33.26
CA ASP A 651 30.55 -6.23 -33.84
C ASP A 651 29.97 -5.17 -32.90
N GLU A 652 29.31 -4.17 -33.47
CA GLU A 652 28.70 -3.07 -32.74
C GLU A 652 27.26 -2.84 -33.22
N LEU A 653 26.37 -2.52 -32.30
CA LEU A 653 25.02 -2.06 -32.63
C LEU A 653 25.12 -0.61 -33.09
N ILE A 654 24.66 -0.32 -34.32
CA ILE A 654 24.81 1.02 -34.94
C ILE A 654 23.50 1.79 -34.97
N GLU A 655 22.38 1.17 -35.22
CA GLU A 655 21.08 1.85 -35.31
C GLU A 655 19.93 0.98 -34.84
N VAL A 656 18.91 1.58 -34.20
CA VAL A 656 17.67 0.95 -33.79
C VAL A 656 16.51 1.85 -34.20
N LYS A 657 15.47 1.28 -34.79
CA LYS A 657 14.24 2.00 -35.17
C LYS A 657 12.99 1.24 -34.77
N ALA A 658 11.95 1.96 -34.46
CA ALA A 658 10.64 1.37 -34.29
C ALA A 658 10.03 1.07 -35.66
N THR A 659 9.44 -0.12 -35.82
CA THR A 659 8.82 -0.57 -37.08
C THR A 659 7.41 -1.11 -36.85
N SER A 660 6.58 -1.03 -37.91
CA SER A 660 5.26 -1.66 -37.98
C SER A 660 5.27 -2.70 -39.11
N ARG A 661 4.38 -3.68 -39.05
CA ARG A 661 4.40 -4.93 -39.87
C ARG A 661 4.53 -4.80 -41.41
N GLU A 662 4.38 -3.61 -42.00
CA GLU A 662 4.39 -3.37 -43.44
C GLU A 662 5.58 -2.49 -43.89
N THR A 663 6.62 -2.40 -43.14
CA THR A 663 7.77 -1.53 -43.40
C THR A 663 8.84 -2.21 -44.25
N ASP A 664 9.37 -1.51 -45.27
CA ASP A 664 10.55 -1.92 -46.03
C ASP A 664 11.83 -1.35 -45.38
N ILE A 665 12.83 -2.20 -45.19
CA ILE A 665 14.12 -1.87 -44.58
C ILE A 665 15.18 -1.68 -45.64
N PHE A 666 15.88 -0.56 -45.53
CA PHE A 666 17.05 -0.25 -46.38
C PHE A 666 18.31 -0.29 -45.56
N LEU A 667 19.27 -1.15 -45.92
CA LEU A 667 20.63 -1.16 -45.33
C LEU A 667 21.64 -0.67 -46.38
N VAL A 668 22.44 0.30 -45.98
CA VAL A 668 23.47 0.89 -46.86
C VAL A 668 24.85 0.68 -46.30
N THR A 669 25.78 0.27 -47.15
CA THR A 669 27.18 0.00 -46.76
C THR A 669 28.14 1.12 -47.10
N LYS A 670 29.27 1.11 -46.44
CA LYS A 670 30.40 2.03 -46.63
C LYS A 670 30.92 2.00 -48.09
N HIS A 671 30.89 0.83 -48.72
CA HIS A 671 31.32 0.69 -50.10
C HIS A 671 30.20 0.90 -51.15
N GLY A 672 29.11 1.53 -50.73
CA GLY A 672 28.05 1.98 -51.64
C GLY A 672 27.14 0.88 -52.16
N MET A 673 26.91 -0.14 -51.40
CA MET A 673 25.88 -1.18 -51.64
C MET A 673 24.65 -0.89 -50.80
N CYS A 674 23.46 -1.24 -51.32
CA CYS A 674 22.19 -1.10 -50.61
C CYS A 674 21.33 -2.34 -50.84
N ILE A 675 20.69 -2.83 -49.81
CA ILE A 675 19.69 -3.88 -49.88
C ILE A 675 18.34 -3.36 -49.33
N ARG A 676 17.26 -3.61 -50.07
CA ARG A 676 15.87 -3.35 -49.64
C ARG A 676 15.17 -4.70 -49.44
N PHE A 677 14.61 -4.94 -48.25
CA PHE A 677 13.83 -6.13 -47.93
C PHE A 677 12.69 -5.79 -46.97
N LYS A 678 11.68 -6.69 -46.88
CA LYS A 678 10.53 -6.48 -46.04
C LYS A 678 10.84 -6.81 -44.58
N GLU A 679 10.35 -6.03 -43.64
CA GLU A 679 10.44 -6.30 -42.21
C GLU A 679 9.97 -7.72 -41.87
N THR A 680 8.93 -8.23 -42.56
CA THR A 680 8.34 -9.56 -42.38
C THR A 680 9.33 -10.71 -42.67
N ASP A 681 10.38 -10.45 -43.45
CA ASP A 681 11.47 -11.44 -43.70
C ASP A 681 12.30 -11.72 -42.42
N VAL A 682 12.17 -10.91 -41.37
CA VAL A 682 12.83 -11.10 -40.10
C VAL A 682 11.78 -11.43 -39.05
N ARG A 683 11.81 -12.65 -38.53
CA ARG A 683 10.91 -13.08 -37.45
C ARG A 683 11.25 -12.36 -36.15
N PRO A 684 10.26 -11.99 -35.32
CA PRO A 684 10.50 -11.48 -33.97
C PRO A 684 11.25 -12.52 -33.12
N THR A 685 12.19 -12.06 -32.33
CA THR A 685 13.00 -12.91 -31.45
C THR A 685 13.18 -12.24 -30.08
N GLY A 686 13.37 -13.03 -29.02
CA GLY A 686 13.56 -12.50 -27.68
C GLY A 686 14.87 -11.71 -27.54
N ARG A 687 15.00 -10.93 -26.49
CA ARG A 687 16.11 -9.99 -26.24
C ARG A 687 17.51 -10.59 -26.32
N ALA A 688 17.71 -11.80 -25.76
CA ALA A 688 19.02 -12.45 -25.65
C ALA A 688 19.48 -13.16 -26.95
N SER A 689 18.85 -12.92 -28.10
CA SER A 689 19.24 -13.51 -29.38
C SER A 689 20.26 -12.65 -30.10
N MET A 690 21.06 -13.27 -30.99
CA MET A 690 22.07 -12.60 -31.82
C MET A 690 21.50 -11.95 -33.09
N GLY A 691 20.27 -12.33 -33.49
CA GLY A 691 19.68 -11.89 -34.77
C GLY A 691 20.06 -12.79 -35.94
N VAL A 692 19.77 -12.31 -37.16
CA VAL A 692 19.97 -13.02 -38.42
C VAL A 692 20.73 -12.14 -39.43
N ILE A 693 21.32 -12.73 -40.45
CA ILE A 693 22.02 -11.97 -41.51
C ILE A 693 20.98 -11.14 -42.28
N GLY A 694 21.10 -9.83 -42.21
CA GLY A 694 20.32 -8.85 -42.99
C GLY A 694 20.94 -8.61 -44.36
N MET A 695 22.26 -8.38 -44.39
CA MET A 695 23.04 -8.18 -45.62
C MET A 695 24.36 -8.95 -45.54
N ASN A 696 24.72 -9.58 -46.63
CA ASN A 696 26.01 -10.30 -46.78
C ASN A 696 27.07 -9.33 -47.29
N LEU A 697 27.94 -8.88 -46.36
CA LEU A 697 28.96 -7.90 -46.62
C LEU A 697 30.19 -8.47 -47.35
N SER A 698 30.82 -7.67 -48.22
CA SER A 698 32.11 -7.96 -48.78
C SER A 698 33.20 -7.74 -47.70
N ASP A 699 34.42 -8.29 -47.95
CA ASP A 699 35.55 -8.07 -47.05
C ASP A 699 35.78 -6.59 -46.76
N ARG A 700 35.96 -6.23 -45.50
CA ARG A 700 36.17 -4.87 -44.98
C ARG A 700 35.06 -3.87 -45.25
N ASP A 701 33.86 -4.33 -45.69
CA ASP A 701 32.66 -3.48 -45.77
C ASP A 701 31.90 -3.46 -44.46
N GLU A 702 31.21 -2.37 -44.22
CA GLU A 702 30.45 -2.12 -42.97
C GLU A 702 29.11 -1.46 -43.31
N ILE A 703 28.07 -1.73 -42.52
CA ILE A 703 26.80 -1.00 -42.60
C ILE A 703 27.03 0.39 -42.04
N VAL A 704 26.56 1.44 -42.78
CA VAL A 704 26.64 2.85 -42.40
C VAL A 704 25.33 3.36 -41.83
N GLY A 705 24.21 2.78 -42.26
CA GLY A 705 22.90 3.17 -41.70
C GLY A 705 21.75 2.32 -42.19
N MET A 706 20.65 2.43 -41.49
CA MET A 706 19.37 1.78 -41.78
C MET A 706 18.31 2.85 -42.01
N GLN A 707 17.51 2.73 -43.07
CA GLN A 707 16.37 3.61 -43.31
C GLN A 707 15.09 2.82 -43.54
N LEU A 708 13.96 3.44 -43.33
CA LEU A 708 12.63 2.89 -43.49
C LEU A 708 11.88 3.62 -44.63
N ASP A 709 11.07 2.93 -45.39
CA ASP A 709 10.35 3.47 -46.56
C ASP A 709 9.46 4.69 -46.25
N HIS A 710 8.81 4.70 -45.07
CA HIS A 710 7.92 5.79 -44.66
C HIS A 710 8.65 7.04 -44.15
N GLN A 711 9.99 7.04 -44.11
CA GLN A 711 10.77 8.17 -43.62
C GLN A 711 11.14 9.21 -44.71
N GLY A 712 10.76 8.97 -45.95
CA GLY A 712 11.01 9.86 -47.07
C GLY A 712 10.83 9.16 -48.43
N ASP A 713 10.77 9.91 -49.50
CA ASP A 713 10.57 9.40 -50.89
C ASP A 713 11.90 9.04 -51.57
N SER A 714 13.01 9.53 -51.05
CA SER A 714 14.33 9.34 -51.64
C SER A 714 15.39 9.06 -50.60
N LEU A 715 16.40 8.26 -50.93
CA LEU A 715 17.61 8.08 -50.12
C LEU A 715 18.65 9.14 -50.47
N LEU A 716 18.98 10.00 -49.51
CA LEU A 716 20.17 10.84 -49.54
C LEU A 716 21.35 9.99 -49.12
N ILE A 717 22.39 9.92 -49.97
CA ILE A 717 23.64 9.19 -49.72
C ILE A 717 24.78 10.21 -49.82
N VAL A 718 25.59 10.31 -48.78
CA VAL A 718 26.69 11.25 -48.66
C VAL A 718 28.02 10.50 -48.44
N SER A 719 29.06 10.97 -49.11
CA SER A 719 30.41 10.40 -48.99
C SER A 719 31.38 11.30 -48.20
N GLU A 720 32.47 10.72 -47.72
CA GLU A 720 33.47 11.36 -46.84
C GLU A 720 34.09 12.63 -47.44
N ASN A 721 34.21 12.75 -48.79
CA ASN A 721 34.77 13.91 -49.46
C ASN A 721 33.71 14.92 -49.88
N GLY A 722 32.52 14.92 -49.21
CA GLY A 722 31.49 15.93 -49.39
C GLY A 722 30.68 15.85 -50.69
N MET A 723 30.72 14.70 -51.35
CA MET A 723 29.88 14.46 -52.53
C MET A 723 28.59 13.71 -52.05
N GLY A 724 27.44 14.06 -52.62
CA GLY A 724 26.16 13.41 -52.27
C GLY A 724 25.13 13.47 -53.36
N LYS A 725 24.08 12.70 -53.20
CA LYS A 725 22.94 12.66 -54.11
C LYS A 725 21.70 12.12 -53.45
N ARG A 726 20.57 12.41 -54.01
CA ARG A 726 19.28 11.73 -53.74
C ARG A 726 19.00 10.67 -54.79
N THR A 727 18.38 9.58 -54.42
CA THR A 727 17.86 8.54 -55.36
C THR A 727 16.50 8.08 -54.85
N TYR A 728 15.47 8.06 -55.72
CA TYR A 728 14.14 7.65 -55.36
C TYR A 728 14.14 6.20 -54.81
N LEU A 729 13.31 5.95 -53.78
CA LEU A 729 13.21 4.62 -53.18
C LEU A 729 12.73 3.53 -54.14
N GLU A 730 11.97 3.91 -55.16
CA GLU A 730 11.46 3.03 -56.21
C GLU A 730 12.57 2.40 -57.08
N GLU A 731 13.74 3.08 -57.20
CA GLU A 731 14.87 2.52 -57.91
C GLU A 731 15.53 1.31 -57.24
N PHE A 732 15.15 1.02 -55.98
CA PHE A 732 15.66 -0.10 -55.20
C PHE A 732 14.62 -1.21 -55.17
N THR A 733 14.84 -2.27 -55.95
CA THR A 733 13.97 -3.44 -55.96
C THR A 733 14.03 -4.19 -54.65
N VAL A 734 12.84 -4.66 -54.15
CA VAL A 734 12.75 -5.47 -52.94
C VAL A 734 13.46 -6.80 -53.17
N GLN A 735 14.34 -7.21 -52.29
CA GLN A 735 15.12 -8.44 -52.31
C GLN A 735 14.84 -9.26 -51.06
N LYS A 736 15.24 -10.53 -51.04
CA LYS A 736 15.29 -11.31 -49.81
C LYS A 736 16.48 -10.86 -48.95
N ARG A 737 16.26 -10.81 -47.61
CA ARG A 737 17.35 -10.53 -46.67
C ARG A 737 18.58 -11.46 -46.90
N GLY A 738 19.75 -11.06 -46.47
CA GLY A 738 20.99 -11.83 -46.56
C GLY A 738 21.63 -11.85 -47.97
N GLY A 739 21.09 -11.07 -48.91
CA GLY A 739 21.72 -10.80 -50.21
C GLY A 739 22.91 -9.84 -50.13
N LYS A 740 23.67 -9.71 -51.23
CA LYS A 740 24.74 -8.71 -51.38
C LYS A 740 24.24 -7.32 -51.66
N GLY A 741 22.94 -7.15 -51.97
CA GLY A 741 22.34 -5.85 -52.34
C GLY A 741 22.68 -5.39 -53.77
N LEU A 742 22.28 -4.16 -54.02
CA LEU A 742 22.50 -3.45 -55.30
C LEU A 742 23.42 -2.27 -55.10
N LYS A 743 24.18 -1.94 -56.13
CA LYS A 743 25.06 -0.75 -56.11
C LYS A 743 24.19 0.52 -56.02
N CYS A 744 24.38 1.32 -54.95
CA CYS A 744 23.62 2.54 -54.68
C CYS A 744 24.45 3.81 -54.88
N TYR A 745 25.81 3.68 -54.85
CA TYR A 745 26.72 4.78 -54.97
C TYR A 745 27.96 4.34 -55.72
N LYS A 746 28.47 5.20 -56.63
CA LYS A 746 29.71 4.96 -57.34
C LYS A 746 30.85 5.58 -56.57
N ILE A 747 31.64 4.75 -55.87
CA ILE A 747 32.83 5.18 -55.17
C ILE A 747 33.99 5.39 -56.13
N THR A 748 34.70 6.51 -55.99
CA THR A 748 35.88 6.91 -56.70
C THR A 748 36.86 7.57 -55.72
N GLU A 749 38.12 7.78 -56.10
CA GLU A 749 39.09 8.54 -55.30
C GLU A 749 38.58 9.94 -54.96
N LYS A 750 37.82 10.55 -55.86
CA LYS A 750 37.22 11.87 -55.65
C LYS A 750 36.09 11.89 -54.61
N THR A 751 35.34 10.84 -54.51
CA THR A 751 34.19 10.77 -53.58
C THR A 751 34.57 10.25 -52.21
N GLY A 752 35.51 9.32 -52.13
CA GLY A 752 35.74 8.54 -50.94
C GLY A 752 34.56 7.60 -50.62
N ASN A 753 34.56 7.01 -49.44
CA ASN A 753 33.53 6.06 -48.95
C ASN A 753 32.22 6.76 -48.53
N VAL A 754 31.14 6.01 -48.48
CA VAL A 754 29.86 6.51 -47.95
C VAL A 754 30.00 6.64 -46.44
N VAL A 755 29.56 7.78 -45.90
CA VAL A 755 29.60 8.08 -44.45
C VAL A 755 28.21 8.19 -43.82
N GLY A 756 27.18 8.43 -44.64
CA GLY A 756 25.82 8.57 -44.10
C GLY A 756 24.75 8.35 -45.14
N VAL A 757 23.60 7.88 -44.67
CA VAL A 757 22.36 7.72 -45.44
C VAL A 757 21.17 8.22 -44.62
N LYS A 758 20.26 8.97 -45.31
CA LYS A 758 18.99 9.39 -44.71
C LYS A 758 17.87 9.26 -45.74
N ALA A 759 16.69 8.81 -45.31
CA ALA A 759 15.49 8.90 -46.12
C ALA A 759 14.93 10.32 -45.99
N VAL A 760 14.66 11.00 -47.10
CA VAL A 760 14.35 12.44 -47.16
C VAL A 760 13.27 12.74 -48.19
N ASN A 761 12.50 13.83 -47.94
CA ASN A 761 11.57 14.48 -48.85
C ASN A 761 12.16 15.84 -49.27
N ASP A 762 11.55 16.52 -50.24
CA ASP A 762 11.99 17.82 -50.73
C ASP A 762 11.96 18.93 -49.67
N ASP A 763 11.04 18.85 -48.71
CA ASP A 763 10.83 19.80 -47.63
C ASP A 763 11.80 19.62 -46.45
N HIS A 764 12.59 18.54 -46.43
CA HIS A 764 13.54 18.27 -45.36
C HIS A 764 14.82 19.10 -45.48
N GLU A 765 15.45 19.33 -44.31
CA GLU A 765 16.77 19.93 -44.22
C GLU A 765 17.70 18.93 -43.51
N ILE A 766 18.99 18.93 -43.93
CA ILE A 766 20.03 18.13 -43.28
C ILE A 766 21.16 19.00 -42.78
N MET A 767 21.81 18.54 -41.74
CA MET A 767 23.11 19.06 -41.30
C MET A 767 24.22 18.09 -41.73
N MET A 768 25.25 18.60 -42.37
CA MET A 768 26.49 17.89 -42.62
C MET A 768 27.53 18.38 -41.62
N ILE A 769 28.24 17.47 -41.03
CA ILE A 769 29.21 17.75 -39.98
C ILE A 769 30.55 17.20 -40.44
N THR A 770 31.57 18.05 -40.39
CA THR A 770 32.93 17.68 -40.77
C THR A 770 33.72 17.17 -39.60
N THR A 771 34.87 16.55 -39.84
CA THR A 771 35.81 16.06 -38.80
C THR A 771 36.39 17.18 -37.95
N GLU A 772 36.32 18.43 -38.39
CA GLU A 772 36.77 19.63 -37.66
C GLU A 772 35.59 20.33 -36.93
N GLY A 773 34.40 19.71 -36.90
CA GLY A 773 33.24 20.28 -36.23
C GLY A 773 32.52 21.39 -37.00
N ILE A 774 32.85 21.63 -38.29
CA ILE A 774 32.11 22.58 -39.13
C ILE A 774 30.78 21.98 -39.52
N ILE A 775 29.69 22.72 -39.27
CA ILE A 775 28.31 22.31 -39.53
C ILE A 775 27.74 23.16 -40.67
N ILE A 776 27.23 22.50 -41.72
CA ILE A 776 26.53 23.11 -42.81
C ILE A 776 25.11 22.56 -42.90
N GLN A 777 24.13 23.43 -43.03
CA GLN A 777 22.73 23.10 -43.23
C GLN A 777 22.38 23.24 -44.70
N LEU A 778 21.76 22.18 -45.25
CA LEU A 778 21.37 22.11 -46.66
C LEU A 778 19.90 21.74 -46.77
N ARG A 779 19.19 22.34 -47.74
CA ARG A 779 17.84 21.99 -48.12
C ARG A 779 17.85 20.84 -49.10
N MET A 780 16.90 19.93 -48.99
CA MET A 780 16.81 18.78 -49.89
C MET A 780 16.39 19.18 -51.29
N GLU A 781 15.59 20.23 -51.49
CA GLU A 781 15.21 20.77 -52.76
C GLU A 781 16.43 21.22 -53.63
N ASP A 782 17.52 21.63 -52.98
CA ASP A 782 18.74 22.08 -53.68
C ASP A 782 19.65 20.91 -54.11
N ILE A 783 19.35 19.67 -53.72
CA ILE A 783 20.17 18.50 -54.00
C ILE A 783 19.54 17.69 -55.14
N SER A 784 20.28 17.53 -56.24
CA SER A 784 19.81 16.80 -57.41
C SER A 784 19.47 15.34 -57.13
N THR A 785 18.33 14.91 -57.65
CA THR A 785 17.92 13.51 -57.71
C THR A 785 18.62 12.83 -58.86
N LEU A 786 19.37 11.80 -58.60
CA LEU A 786 20.22 11.11 -59.58
C LEU A 786 20.01 9.61 -59.50
N GLY A 787 20.22 8.95 -60.63
CA GLY A 787 20.12 7.50 -60.71
C GLY A 787 21.10 6.76 -59.82
N ARG A 788 20.77 5.52 -59.49
CA ARG A 788 21.38 4.70 -58.48
C ARG A 788 22.92 4.55 -58.56
N ILE A 789 23.46 4.43 -59.79
CA ILE A 789 24.91 4.19 -60.04
C ILE A 789 25.64 5.50 -60.46
N THR A 790 25.50 6.54 -59.66
CA THR A 790 26.21 7.80 -59.86
C THR A 790 27.07 8.21 -58.66
N SER A 791 27.99 9.12 -58.86
CA SER A 791 28.91 9.60 -57.80
C SER A 791 28.38 10.83 -57.05
N GLY A 792 27.18 11.31 -57.43
CA GLY A 792 26.57 12.48 -56.81
C GLY A 792 27.19 13.82 -57.24
N VAL A 793 26.74 14.88 -56.59
CA VAL A 793 27.20 16.27 -56.79
C VAL A 793 27.96 16.74 -55.55
N LYS A 794 28.75 17.78 -55.69
CA LYS A 794 29.49 18.38 -54.55
C LYS A 794 28.48 19.15 -53.66
N MET A 795 28.38 18.76 -52.41
CA MET A 795 27.47 19.37 -51.44
C MET A 795 28.17 20.36 -50.50
N ILE A 796 29.46 20.17 -50.27
CA ILE A 796 30.29 21.01 -49.41
C ILE A 796 31.68 21.16 -49.99
N ASN A 797 32.29 22.34 -49.84
CA ASN A 797 33.71 22.56 -50.09
C ASN A 797 34.48 22.23 -48.82
N LEU A 798 35.33 21.22 -48.88
CA LEU A 798 36.19 20.79 -47.79
C LEU A 798 37.63 21.27 -48.08
N ASP A 799 38.32 21.65 -47.02
CA ASP A 799 39.75 21.94 -47.05
C ASP A 799 40.57 20.64 -47.11
N ASP A 800 41.83 20.72 -47.41
CA ASP A 800 42.70 19.56 -47.54
C ASP A 800 42.71 18.78 -46.19
N ASN A 801 42.45 17.47 -46.27
CA ASN A 801 42.36 16.52 -45.14
C ASN A 801 41.10 16.61 -44.26
N VAL A 802 40.16 17.53 -44.52
CA VAL A 802 38.85 17.58 -43.83
C VAL A 802 37.88 16.64 -44.52
N LYS A 803 37.16 15.85 -43.77
CA LYS A 803 36.16 14.91 -44.27
C LYS A 803 34.80 15.17 -43.63
N VAL A 804 33.73 14.75 -44.29
CA VAL A 804 32.42 14.66 -43.67
C VAL A 804 32.43 13.50 -42.66
N ALA A 805 32.15 13.79 -41.40
CA ALA A 805 32.10 12.84 -40.34
C ALA A 805 30.71 12.18 -40.21
N LYS A 806 29.66 12.99 -40.31
CA LYS A 806 28.27 12.54 -40.10
C LYS A 806 27.26 13.44 -40.80
N ILE A 807 26.04 12.90 -41.00
CA ILE A 807 24.86 13.67 -41.45
C ILE A 807 23.72 13.48 -40.46
N ALA A 808 23.03 14.56 -40.14
CA ALA A 808 21.85 14.58 -39.30
C ALA A 808 20.67 15.21 -40.03
N LYS A 809 19.49 14.64 -39.92
CA LYS A 809 18.24 15.21 -40.46
C LYS A 809 17.71 16.24 -39.45
N VAL A 810 17.51 17.47 -39.88
CA VAL A 810 16.78 18.48 -39.13
C VAL A 810 15.32 18.19 -39.37
N ARG A 811 14.58 17.84 -38.31
CA ARG A 811 13.14 17.64 -38.42
C ARG A 811 12.46 18.96 -38.80
N GLU A 812 11.45 18.82 -39.66
CA GLU A 812 10.54 19.79 -40.21
C GLU A 812 10.35 21.08 -39.41
N LYS A 813 10.16 22.21 -40.17
CA LYS A 813 9.42 23.36 -39.65
C LYS A 813 8.17 22.84 -38.93
N ILE A 814 8.00 23.23 -37.70
CA ILE A 814 6.69 23.22 -37.07
C ILE A 814 5.80 24.11 -37.92
N SER A 815 5.17 23.59 -38.94
CA SER A 815 3.94 24.14 -39.46
C SER A 815 2.99 24.13 -38.28
N ASN A 816 2.42 25.25 -37.93
CA ASN A 816 1.47 25.42 -36.86
C ASN A 816 0.57 24.18 -36.81
N GLY A 817 0.83 23.31 -35.85
CA GLY A 817 0.06 22.09 -35.64
C GLY A 817 -1.32 22.47 -35.13
N GLU A 818 -2.26 22.62 -36.02
CA GLU A 818 -3.69 22.61 -35.76
C GLU A 818 -4.38 21.37 -36.35
N GLU A 819 -3.67 20.39 -36.90
CA GLU A 819 -4.33 19.25 -37.59
C GLU A 819 -4.05 17.85 -37.07
N GLU A 820 -3.38 17.65 -35.89
CA GLU A 820 -3.27 16.32 -35.29
C GLU A 820 -3.72 16.24 -33.80
N PHE A 821 -4.44 17.24 -33.31
CA PHE A 821 -5.00 17.23 -31.94
C PHE A 821 -6.54 17.33 -31.88
N GLU A 822 -7.25 17.11 -32.99
CA GLU A 822 -8.74 17.14 -33.03
C GLU A 822 -9.42 15.92 -32.35
N ASN A 823 -8.71 15.02 -31.68
CA ASN A 823 -9.34 13.84 -31.06
C ASN A 823 -9.09 13.67 -29.55
N ILE A 824 -8.73 14.75 -28.83
CA ILE A 824 -8.66 14.68 -27.36
C ILE A 824 -9.73 15.56 -26.68
N ASP A 825 -10.32 16.52 -27.35
CA ASP A 825 -11.42 17.33 -26.82
C ASP A 825 -12.80 16.68 -26.92
N ASP A 826 -12.98 15.66 -27.77
CA ASP A 826 -14.25 14.90 -27.88
C ASP A 826 -14.47 13.86 -26.77
N ALA A 827 -13.52 13.69 -25.85
CA ALA A 827 -13.67 12.79 -24.69
C ALA A 827 -13.99 13.52 -23.38
N MET A 828 -14.18 14.85 -23.41
CA MET A 828 -14.55 15.65 -22.23
C MET A 828 -15.95 16.27 -22.30
N GLU A 829 -16.78 15.94 -23.28
CA GLU A 829 -18.19 16.37 -23.36
C GLU A 829 -19.15 15.22 -23.09
N GLU A 830 -19.05 14.53 -21.94
CA GLU A 830 -20.17 13.82 -21.32
C GLU A 830 -19.96 13.71 -19.81
N ILE A 831 -19.95 14.87 -19.11
CA ILE A 831 -20.31 14.94 -17.70
C ILE A 831 -21.51 15.87 -17.63
N PRO A 832 -22.70 15.39 -17.18
CA PRO A 832 -23.87 16.24 -17.06
C PRO A 832 -23.61 17.35 -16.01
N GLU A 833 -23.86 18.60 -16.41
CA GLU A 833 -24.01 19.73 -15.50
C GLU A 833 -25.24 19.54 -14.62
N GLU A 834 -25.10 18.85 -13.48
CA GLU A 834 -26.03 18.96 -12.36
C GLU A 834 -25.29 18.53 -11.09
N GLU A 835 -24.71 19.51 -10.42
CA GLU A 835 -24.62 19.70 -8.97
C GLU A 835 -23.67 20.85 -8.64
N LYS A 836 -24.12 22.08 -8.98
CA LYS A 836 -23.58 23.28 -8.33
C LYS A 836 -24.24 23.41 -6.95
N TYR A 837 -23.48 23.17 -5.91
CA TYR A 837 -23.86 23.57 -4.55
C TYR A 837 -23.96 25.11 -4.49
N PRO A 838 -24.99 25.64 -3.88
CA PRO A 838 -25.15 27.09 -3.73
C PRO A 838 -24.11 27.60 -2.71
N VAL A 839 -23.34 28.56 -3.14
CA VAL A 839 -22.57 29.44 -2.27
C VAL A 839 -23.62 30.35 -1.60
N SER A 840 -23.83 30.21 -0.30
CA SER A 840 -24.55 31.20 0.49
C SER A 840 -23.62 32.39 0.74
N GLU A 841 -23.82 33.45 -0.03
CA GLU A 841 -23.54 34.80 0.42
C GLU A 841 -24.55 35.11 1.55
N ASP A 842 -24.04 35.51 2.69
CA ASP A 842 -24.60 36.44 3.66
C ASP A 842 -24.04 36.11 5.06
N TYR A 843 -23.01 36.83 5.45
CA TYR A 843 -22.89 37.28 6.84
C TYR A 843 -22.38 38.72 6.81
N ASP A 844 -23.38 39.58 6.96
CA ASP A 844 -23.19 41.00 7.31
C ASP A 844 -22.55 41.13 8.68
N ASP A 845 -21.59 41.98 8.71
CA ASP A 845 -21.05 42.72 9.83
C ASP A 845 -22.15 43.43 10.63
N ASP A 846 -22.22 43.19 11.94
CA ASP A 846 -22.65 44.10 12.96
C ASP A 846 -22.88 43.37 14.30
N ARG A 847 -22.00 43.62 15.24
CA ARG A 847 -22.33 43.89 16.64
C ARG A 847 -21.11 44.18 17.49
N GLU A 848 -20.90 45.47 17.62
CA GLU A 848 -20.33 46.04 18.83
C GLU A 848 -21.25 45.84 20.02
N GLU A 849 -20.64 45.77 21.19
CA GLU A 849 -21.05 46.14 22.54
C GLU A 849 -21.97 45.22 23.36
N ASN A 850 -21.42 44.93 24.51
CA ASN A 850 -21.96 44.81 25.86
C ASN A 850 -22.08 43.43 26.50
N LEU A 851 -21.24 43.39 27.56
CA LEU A 851 -21.25 42.65 28.83
C LEU A 851 -20.44 41.36 28.89
#